data_1d11b68bee52c0701a942e32432def79
#
_entry.id   1d11b68bee52c0701a942e32432def79
#
_cell.length_a   1.000
_cell.length_b   1.000
_cell.length_c   1.000
_cell.angle_alpha   90.00
_cell.angle_beta   90.00
_cell.angle_gamma   90.00
#
_symmetry.space_group_name_H-M   'P 1'
#
loop_
_entity.id
_entity.type
_entity.pdbx_description
1 polymer ?
#
loop_
_entity_poly.entity_id
_entity_poly.type
_entity_poly.pdbx_seq_one_letter_code
_entity_poly.pdbx_strand_id
1 'polypeptide(L)'
;MAEYANIIVDIFNEKLDKTFQYRIPEAMKEKLTLGMQVYVPFGKRNIKGYVVGLTDEPEFEVAKIKEIIGIATDSVPIESQLIALAGWMKKNYGATMNHALKTVIPIKKKSNAVEHKSVRLKLTEIEAKSELAEFERKHQKARVRLLSALIENPQMDQSMITQKLNVSGTVIRALETMGIVEVVSERSYRNPVSHLDSKGYHLTLNEEQQSVVDVIERNLDQKIAKTYLIKGVTGSGKTEVYMELIAHMLAQGKQAIVLIPEIALTFQTVMRFYNRFGDRVSIMNSRLSQGERFDQFERAKNGDVDIMIGPRSALFTPFSKLGLIIIDEEHESSYKSETLPRYHARETAIERARMCGASVVLGSATPSVESYYRAKTGEYELLELKHRVAEKPLPKVEVVDLREELKAGNRSILSVQLQELMEDRLKKGQQMMLFINRRGVAGFVSCRACGHVLKCPHCDVSLSQHVTRQHPEGKMVCHYCGYEIPMPKTCPACGSRYISGFKAGTQKIEMIVKERFPQARVLRMDMDTTRNKEGYEQILSAFANQEADILIGTQMIVKGHDFPNVTLVGVLAADLSLYVSDYHAAERTFQLLTQAAGRAGRGSEPGEVVIQTYRPDHYSVQTAKEQDYEAFYEQEMEYRRMLLYPPVWNMLVILCASKQEQTAYDSAKLLVQEIDTWQENIKAAMERVGEDFKKKRVFPVGPADPAVAKVNDIYKKVIYIKTKDYQTLVELKDRLEHYMRDNKAFKDTVVQFDFNPMSGF
;
A
#
# COMPACT_ATOMS: atom_id res chain seq x y z
N MET A 1 13.54 -30.36 26.07
CA MET A 1 13.83 -29.60 24.81
C MET A 1 13.12 -30.33 23.69
N ALA A 2 12.51 -29.57 22.77
CA ALA A 2 11.73 -30.20 21.71
C ALA A 2 12.54 -31.18 20.87
N GLU A 3 11.97 -32.35 20.60
CA GLU A 3 12.61 -33.40 19.78
C GLU A 3 12.29 -33.28 18.30
N TYR A 4 11.15 -32.62 17.97
CA TYR A 4 10.67 -32.52 16.60
C TYR A 4 10.32 -31.06 16.26
N ALA A 5 10.50 -30.71 14.99
CA ALA A 5 10.11 -29.44 14.43
C ALA A 5 9.09 -29.64 13.31
N ASN A 6 8.00 -28.90 13.35
CA ASN A 6 7.02 -28.80 12.29
C ASN A 6 7.46 -27.72 11.31
N ILE A 7 7.67 -28.07 10.05
CA ILE A 7 8.33 -27.25 9.05
C ILE A 7 7.43 -27.08 7.84
N ILE A 8 7.27 -25.82 7.38
CA ILE A 8 6.69 -25.48 6.07
C ILE A 8 7.84 -25.39 5.06
N VAL A 9 7.81 -26.27 4.07
CA VAL A 9 8.85 -26.31 3.02
C VAL A 9 8.71 -25.14 2.05
N ASP A 10 9.83 -24.58 1.59
CA ASP A 10 9.86 -23.45 0.67
C ASP A 10 9.57 -23.88 -0.79
N ILE A 11 8.38 -24.43 -1.01
CA ILE A 11 7.87 -24.82 -2.33
C ILE A 11 6.50 -24.21 -2.52
N PHE A 12 6.32 -23.52 -3.66
CA PHE A 12 5.02 -22.95 -4.07
C PHE A 12 4.15 -24.02 -4.74
N ASN A 13 3.54 -24.88 -3.95
CA ASN A 13 2.61 -25.90 -4.41
C ASN A 13 1.54 -26.13 -3.34
N GLU A 14 0.29 -25.95 -3.69
CA GLU A 14 -0.85 -26.14 -2.77
C GLU A 14 -0.91 -27.54 -2.18
N LYS A 15 -0.51 -28.59 -2.95
CA LYS A 15 -0.45 -29.97 -2.44
C LYS A 15 0.58 -30.15 -1.33
N LEU A 16 1.55 -29.27 -1.24
CA LEU A 16 2.63 -29.27 -0.25
C LEU A 16 2.42 -28.21 0.85
N ASP A 17 1.27 -27.54 0.85
CA ASP A 17 0.92 -26.52 1.85
C ASP A 17 0.44 -27.15 3.17
N LYS A 18 1.31 -27.96 3.73
CA LYS A 18 1.16 -28.61 5.04
C LYS A 18 2.47 -28.61 5.79
N THR A 19 2.39 -28.81 7.09
CA THR A 19 3.57 -29.02 7.93
C THR A 19 4.15 -30.42 7.67
N PHE A 20 5.48 -30.48 7.65
CA PHE A 20 6.24 -31.71 7.62
C PHE A 20 7.05 -31.77 8.90
N GLN A 21 6.95 -32.87 9.63
CA GLN A 21 7.69 -33.04 10.87
C GLN A 21 9.06 -33.64 10.61
N TYR A 22 10.10 -33.04 11.24
CA TYR A 22 11.48 -33.48 11.18
C TYR A 22 12.06 -33.60 12.59
N ARG A 23 12.98 -34.55 12.79
CA ARG A 23 13.72 -34.67 14.05
C ARG A 23 14.76 -33.56 14.15
N ILE A 24 14.93 -33.00 15.34
CA ILE A 24 15.94 -31.99 15.64
C ILE A 24 17.22 -32.73 16.08
N PRO A 25 18.34 -32.59 15.34
CA PRO A 25 19.64 -33.14 15.78
C PRO A 25 20.06 -32.55 17.11
N GLU A 26 20.72 -33.35 17.96
CA GLU A 26 21.13 -32.95 19.31
C GLU A 26 21.93 -31.65 19.33
N ALA A 27 22.86 -31.48 18.37
CA ALA A 27 23.66 -30.25 18.21
C ALA A 27 22.87 -28.98 17.88
N MET A 28 21.58 -29.13 17.54
CA MET A 28 20.71 -27.98 17.13
C MET A 28 19.61 -27.72 18.16
N LYS A 29 19.34 -28.57 19.14
CA LYS A 29 18.24 -28.45 20.09
C LYS A 29 18.24 -27.12 20.86
N GLU A 30 19.42 -26.61 21.23
CA GLU A 30 19.58 -25.33 21.95
C GLU A 30 19.52 -24.10 21.01
N LYS A 31 19.79 -24.31 19.71
CA LYS A 31 19.93 -23.22 18.74
C LYS A 31 18.68 -22.99 17.88
N LEU A 32 17.85 -24.05 17.76
CA LEU A 32 16.70 -24.01 16.88
C LEU A 32 15.52 -23.31 17.58
N THR A 33 15.01 -22.24 16.96
CA THR A 33 13.83 -21.51 17.44
C THR A 33 12.77 -21.41 16.37
N LEU A 34 11.54 -21.10 16.79
CA LEU A 34 10.44 -20.79 15.87
C LEU A 34 10.85 -19.68 14.91
N GLY A 35 10.42 -19.81 13.64
CA GLY A 35 10.69 -18.83 12.60
C GLY A 35 12.03 -18.97 11.89
N MET A 36 12.94 -19.80 12.38
CA MET A 36 14.20 -20.06 11.68
C MET A 36 13.98 -20.82 10.39
N GLN A 37 14.80 -20.51 9.39
CA GLN A 37 14.92 -21.35 8.19
C GLN A 37 15.95 -22.45 8.40
N VAL A 38 15.59 -23.65 7.96
CA VAL A 38 16.43 -24.84 8.03
C VAL A 38 16.49 -25.55 6.68
N TYR A 39 17.54 -26.29 6.45
CA TYR A 39 17.64 -27.23 5.34
C TYR A 39 17.10 -28.58 5.76
N VAL A 40 16.18 -29.12 4.97
CA VAL A 40 15.55 -30.42 5.21
C VAL A 40 15.59 -31.30 3.97
N PRO A 41 15.72 -32.63 4.14
CA PRO A 41 15.68 -33.59 3.03
C PRO A 41 14.23 -33.78 2.57
N PHE A 42 13.95 -33.39 1.31
CA PHE A 42 12.62 -33.49 0.70
C PHE A 42 12.70 -34.24 -0.64
N GLY A 43 12.17 -35.47 -0.67
CA GLY A 43 12.40 -36.39 -1.79
C GLY A 43 13.86 -36.69 -1.97
N LYS A 44 14.41 -36.40 -3.14
CA LYS A 44 15.85 -36.56 -3.51
C LYS A 44 16.65 -35.25 -3.38
N ARG A 45 16.06 -34.17 -2.85
CA ARG A 45 16.69 -32.85 -2.80
C ARG A 45 16.69 -32.31 -1.37
N ASN A 46 17.65 -31.45 -1.07
CA ASN A 46 17.67 -30.66 0.14
C ASN A 46 17.04 -29.30 -0.17
N ILE A 47 16.02 -28.92 0.61
CA ILE A 47 15.29 -27.67 0.41
C ILE A 47 15.25 -26.87 1.70
N LYS A 48 15.01 -25.57 1.60
CA LYS A 48 14.76 -24.71 2.74
C LYS A 48 13.32 -24.87 3.23
N GLY A 49 13.10 -24.71 4.54
CA GLY A 49 11.79 -24.66 5.15
C GLY A 49 11.80 -23.78 6.40
N TYR A 50 10.63 -23.31 6.81
CA TYR A 50 10.45 -22.49 8.00
C TYR A 50 9.95 -23.32 9.17
N VAL A 51 10.58 -23.21 10.33
CA VAL A 51 10.14 -23.84 11.58
C VAL A 51 8.92 -23.07 12.09
N VAL A 52 7.77 -23.73 12.08
CA VAL A 52 6.49 -23.13 12.50
C VAL A 52 5.93 -23.74 13.78
N GLY A 53 6.54 -24.80 14.28
CA GLY A 53 6.18 -25.45 15.54
C GLY A 53 7.35 -26.29 16.06
N LEU A 54 7.42 -26.42 17.37
CA LEU A 54 8.35 -27.28 18.09
C LEU A 54 7.53 -28.15 19.03
N THR A 55 7.80 -29.46 19.06
CA THR A 55 7.05 -30.44 19.86
C THR A 55 7.93 -31.60 20.31
N ASP A 56 7.53 -32.27 21.39
CA ASP A 56 8.15 -33.53 21.85
C ASP A 56 7.38 -34.74 21.33
N GLU A 57 6.18 -34.55 20.75
CA GLU A 57 5.35 -35.63 20.26
C GLU A 57 5.53 -35.87 18.75
N PRO A 58 5.80 -37.12 18.32
CA PRO A 58 5.86 -37.47 16.92
C PRO A 58 4.45 -37.59 16.32
N GLU A 59 4.20 -36.89 15.19
CA GLU A 59 2.96 -37.01 14.41
C GLU A 59 2.94 -38.22 13.46
N PHE A 60 4.10 -38.88 13.28
CA PHE A 60 4.30 -40.00 12.38
C PHE A 60 5.13 -41.11 13.07
N GLU A 61 5.20 -42.28 12.44
CA GLU A 61 6.13 -43.34 12.89
C GLU A 61 7.56 -42.78 12.96
N VAL A 62 8.18 -42.88 14.13
CA VAL A 62 9.50 -42.30 14.43
C VAL A 62 10.57 -42.72 13.42
N ALA A 63 10.50 -43.96 12.91
CA ALA A 63 11.43 -44.49 11.92
C ALA A 63 11.32 -43.80 10.54
N LYS A 64 10.21 -43.12 10.24
CA LYS A 64 9.98 -42.42 8.97
C LYS A 64 10.32 -40.93 9.06
N ILE A 65 10.51 -40.38 10.26
CA ILE A 65 10.81 -38.96 10.47
C ILE A 65 12.30 -38.73 10.16
N LYS A 66 12.56 -37.91 9.13
CA LYS A 66 13.91 -37.52 8.74
C LYS A 66 14.45 -36.41 9.65
N GLU A 67 15.76 -36.21 9.67
CA GLU A 67 16.42 -35.18 10.47
C GLU A 67 16.61 -33.89 9.67
N ILE A 68 16.64 -32.74 10.40
CA ILE A 68 17.08 -31.46 9.89
C ILE A 68 18.57 -31.55 9.53
N ILE A 69 18.94 -31.05 8.35
CA ILE A 69 20.33 -31.09 7.86
C ILE A 69 21.16 -29.95 8.48
N GLY A 70 20.58 -28.78 8.61
CA GLY A 70 21.28 -27.60 9.11
C GLY A 70 20.39 -26.37 9.19
N ILE A 71 20.85 -25.36 9.95
CA ILE A 71 20.20 -24.05 10.04
C ILE A 71 20.68 -23.18 8.87
N ALA A 72 19.79 -22.51 8.19
CA ALA A 72 20.10 -21.56 7.12
C ALA A 72 20.61 -20.24 7.72
N THR A 73 21.94 -20.09 7.81
CA THR A 73 22.59 -18.93 8.44
C THR A 73 22.44 -17.62 7.65
N ASP A 74 22.07 -17.72 6.38
CA ASP A 74 21.84 -16.60 5.46
C ASP A 74 20.41 -16.02 5.52
N SER A 75 19.55 -16.58 6.37
CA SER A 75 18.15 -16.19 6.51
C SER A 75 17.88 -15.40 7.80
N VAL A 76 16.82 -14.60 7.77
CA VAL A 76 16.32 -13.85 8.93
C VAL A 76 15.24 -14.69 9.61
N PRO A 77 15.34 -14.98 10.92
CA PRO A 77 14.28 -15.68 11.64
C PRO A 77 13.03 -14.80 11.78
N ILE A 78 11.87 -15.43 11.74
CA ILE A 78 10.56 -14.76 11.86
C ILE A 78 10.13 -14.76 13.32
N GLU A 79 9.64 -13.62 13.80
CA GLU A 79 9.04 -13.55 15.14
C GLU A 79 7.75 -14.39 15.21
N SER A 80 7.52 -15.05 16.35
CA SER A 80 6.37 -15.96 16.55
C SER A 80 5.01 -15.28 16.27
N GLN A 81 4.87 -14.01 16.62
CA GLN A 81 3.67 -13.22 16.33
C GLN A 81 3.42 -13.05 14.83
N LEU A 82 4.48 -12.87 14.03
CA LEU A 82 4.36 -12.78 12.56
C LEU A 82 4.05 -14.15 11.93
N ILE A 83 4.49 -15.25 12.53
CA ILE A 83 4.08 -16.60 12.10
C ILE A 83 2.59 -16.80 12.33
N ALA A 84 2.09 -16.41 13.51
CA ALA A 84 0.66 -16.48 13.83
C ALA A 84 -0.17 -15.63 12.86
N LEU A 85 0.31 -14.41 12.56
CA LEU A 85 -0.30 -13.52 11.57
C LEU A 85 -0.30 -14.13 10.15
N ALA A 86 0.79 -14.80 9.75
CA ALA A 86 0.85 -15.52 8.48
C ALA A 86 -0.18 -16.66 8.42
N GLY A 87 -0.38 -17.38 9.51
CA GLY A 87 -1.42 -18.40 9.64
C GLY A 87 -2.82 -17.83 9.46
N TRP A 88 -3.09 -16.70 10.10
CA TRP A 88 -4.36 -15.97 9.93
C TRP A 88 -4.55 -15.48 8.49
N MET A 89 -3.50 -14.93 7.86
CA MET A 89 -3.54 -14.50 6.46
C MET A 89 -3.81 -15.66 5.50
N LYS A 90 -3.18 -16.82 5.71
CA LYS A 90 -3.47 -18.04 4.95
C LYS A 90 -4.96 -18.36 4.99
N LYS A 91 -5.53 -18.42 6.19
CA LYS A 91 -6.94 -18.79 6.40
C LYS A 91 -7.90 -17.81 5.73
N ASN A 92 -7.67 -16.50 5.89
CA ASN A 92 -8.61 -15.46 5.51
C ASN A 92 -8.44 -14.92 4.09
N TYR A 93 -7.32 -15.18 3.41
CA TYR A 93 -7.04 -14.65 2.06
C TYR A 93 -6.74 -15.73 1.01
N GLY A 94 -6.98 -17.01 1.31
CA GLY A 94 -6.82 -18.08 0.33
C GLY A 94 -5.43 -18.14 -0.29
N ALA A 95 -4.41 -18.14 0.57
CA ALA A 95 -3.01 -18.26 0.16
C ALA A 95 -2.35 -19.46 0.83
N THR A 96 -1.26 -19.95 0.27
CA THR A 96 -0.45 -20.96 0.94
C THR A 96 0.31 -20.36 2.14
N MET A 97 0.64 -21.19 3.12
CA MET A 97 1.44 -20.74 4.26
C MET A 97 2.80 -20.17 3.82
N ASN A 98 3.38 -20.73 2.77
CA ASN A 98 4.63 -20.23 2.19
C ASN A 98 4.47 -18.82 1.62
N HIS A 99 3.37 -18.51 0.90
CA HIS A 99 3.08 -17.14 0.44
C HIS A 99 2.92 -16.19 1.63
N ALA A 100 2.18 -16.59 2.65
CA ALA A 100 1.93 -15.78 3.84
C ALA A 100 3.23 -15.51 4.62
N LEU A 101 4.06 -16.53 4.87
CA LEU A 101 5.36 -16.39 5.55
C LEU A 101 6.29 -15.45 4.77
N LYS A 102 6.38 -15.59 3.44
CA LYS A 102 7.20 -14.68 2.61
C LYS A 102 6.70 -13.24 2.59
N THR A 103 5.42 -13.04 2.84
CA THR A 103 4.83 -11.70 2.93
C THR A 103 5.17 -11.01 4.25
N VAL A 104 5.12 -11.73 5.36
CA VAL A 104 5.47 -11.19 6.68
C VAL A 104 6.96 -11.04 6.89
N ILE A 105 7.80 -11.58 5.98
CA ILE A 105 9.25 -11.36 5.96
C ILE A 105 9.56 -10.31 4.88
N PRO A 106 9.71 -9.03 5.20
CA PRO A 106 10.00 -8.01 4.20
C PRO A 106 11.40 -8.13 3.60
N ILE A 107 12.26 -9.02 4.16
CA ILE A 107 13.68 -9.14 3.85
C ILE A 107 14.00 -10.59 3.52
N LYS A 108 14.49 -10.83 2.31
CA LYS A 108 14.74 -12.19 1.79
C LYS A 108 16.12 -12.77 2.12
N LYS A 109 17.11 -11.91 2.42
CA LYS A 109 18.49 -12.32 2.72
C LYS A 109 19.14 -11.37 3.72
N LYS A 110 20.00 -11.90 4.58
CA LYS A 110 20.91 -11.10 5.38
C LYS A 110 21.83 -10.31 4.45
N SER A 111 22.06 -9.05 4.77
CA SER A 111 23.08 -8.21 4.14
C SER A 111 24.24 -8.07 5.09
N ASN A 112 25.47 -8.02 4.57
CA ASN A 112 26.62 -7.71 5.41
C ASN A 112 26.47 -6.29 5.95
N ALA A 113 26.61 -6.14 7.25
CA ALA A 113 26.65 -4.82 7.88
C ALA A 113 27.79 -3.99 7.26
N VAL A 114 27.59 -2.70 7.16
CA VAL A 114 28.69 -1.80 6.85
C VAL A 114 29.50 -1.67 8.12
N GLU A 115 30.74 -2.18 8.10
CA GLU A 115 31.69 -1.96 9.18
C GLU A 115 32.39 -0.62 8.91
N HIS A 116 32.13 0.38 9.73
CA HIS A 116 32.98 1.56 9.82
C HIS A 116 34.18 1.21 10.69
N LYS A 117 35.33 1.22 10.07
CA LYS A 117 36.61 1.00 10.78
C LYS A 117 37.22 2.34 11.10
N SER A 118 37.36 2.63 12.38
CA SER A 118 38.14 3.76 12.87
C SER A 118 39.44 3.27 13.47
N VAL A 119 40.48 4.07 13.33
CA VAL A 119 41.78 3.82 13.90
C VAL A 119 41.92 4.75 15.09
N ARG A 120 42.11 4.18 16.27
CA ARG A 120 42.30 4.90 17.55
C ARG A 120 43.73 4.80 18.03
N LEU A 121 44.28 5.89 18.51
CA LEU A 121 45.59 5.91 19.19
C LEU A 121 45.49 5.22 20.56
N LYS A 122 46.35 4.25 20.83
CA LYS A 122 46.42 3.52 22.12
C LYS A 122 47.43 4.12 23.10
N LEU A 123 48.42 4.80 22.58
CA LEU A 123 49.49 5.38 23.36
C LEU A 123 49.06 6.70 24.01
N THR A 124 49.65 7.04 25.12
CA THR A 124 49.60 8.40 25.66
C THR A 124 50.29 9.40 24.71
N GLU A 125 49.94 10.66 24.79
CA GLU A 125 50.54 11.69 23.92
C GLU A 125 52.07 11.74 23.99
N ILE A 126 52.64 11.49 25.17
CA ILE A 126 54.12 11.49 25.40
C ILE A 126 54.73 10.27 24.69
N GLU A 127 54.20 9.10 24.84
CA GLU A 127 54.65 7.87 24.16
C GLU A 127 54.51 7.98 22.65
N ALA A 128 53.40 8.51 22.17
CA ALA A 128 53.15 8.71 20.74
C ALA A 128 54.16 9.70 20.10
N LYS A 129 54.51 10.78 20.80
CA LYS A 129 55.56 11.72 20.35
C LYS A 129 56.95 11.05 20.33
N SER A 130 57.25 10.15 21.26
CA SER A 130 58.50 9.40 21.28
C SER A 130 58.60 8.44 20.08
N GLU A 131 57.51 7.68 19.81
CA GLU A 131 57.44 6.79 18.65
C GLU A 131 57.48 7.55 17.31
N LEU A 132 56.88 8.75 17.27
CA LEU A 132 56.91 9.64 16.10
C LEU A 132 58.34 10.02 15.76
N ALA A 133 59.14 10.47 16.74
CA ALA A 133 60.57 10.82 16.57
C ALA A 133 61.37 9.60 16.09
N GLU A 134 61.06 8.40 16.55
CA GLU A 134 61.74 7.19 16.09
C GLU A 134 61.39 6.85 14.63
N PHE A 135 60.11 7.00 14.20
CA PHE A 135 59.72 6.82 12.81
C PHE A 135 60.33 7.89 11.88
N GLU A 136 60.47 9.13 12.34
CA GLU A 136 61.17 10.18 11.60
C GLU A 136 62.63 9.83 11.38
N ARG A 137 63.32 9.36 12.43
CA ARG A 137 64.73 8.93 12.34
C ARG A 137 64.90 7.77 11.35
N LYS A 138 63.91 6.85 11.31
CA LYS A 138 63.93 5.68 10.41
C LYS A 138 63.39 6.00 9.02
N HIS A 139 63.04 7.26 8.70
CA HIS A 139 62.48 7.74 7.43
C HIS A 139 61.19 7.04 7.01
N GLN A 140 60.35 6.60 7.95
CA GLN A 140 59.11 5.87 7.70
C GLN A 140 57.93 6.81 7.43
N LYS A 141 57.96 7.53 6.32
CA LYS A 141 57.06 8.64 5.96
C LYS A 141 55.52 8.32 6.14
N ALA A 142 55.07 7.10 5.83
CA ALA A 142 53.67 6.75 5.97
C ALA A 142 53.24 6.59 7.45
N ARG A 143 54.10 6.03 8.29
CA ARG A 143 53.87 5.90 9.74
C ARG A 143 53.92 7.27 10.43
N VAL A 144 54.85 8.13 10.03
CA VAL A 144 54.92 9.50 10.51
C VAL A 144 53.63 10.26 10.23
N ARG A 145 53.11 10.23 8.98
CA ARG A 145 51.86 10.91 8.63
C ARG A 145 50.68 10.42 9.46
N LEU A 146 50.54 9.08 9.64
CA LEU A 146 49.42 8.53 10.39
C LEU A 146 49.54 8.90 11.88
N LEU A 147 50.71 8.72 12.48
CA LEU A 147 50.89 8.97 13.91
C LEU A 147 50.76 10.45 14.24
N SER A 148 51.31 11.37 13.40
CA SER A 148 51.09 12.82 13.56
C SER A 148 49.61 13.18 13.52
N ALA A 149 48.86 12.66 12.56
CA ALA A 149 47.43 12.92 12.46
C ALA A 149 46.62 12.37 13.65
N LEU A 150 47.03 11.21 14.19
CA LEU A 150 46.38 10.61 15.36
C LEU A 150 46.77 11.30 16.69
N ILE A 151 47.90 11.96 16.77
CA ILE A 151 48.24 12.80 17.91
C ILE A 151 47.34 14.03 17.98
N GLU A 152 47.01 14.63 16.81
CA GLU A 152 46.08 15.76 16.73
C GLU A 152 44.62 15.32 16.92
N ASN A 153 44.24 14.17 16.33
CA ASN A 153 42.88 13.60 16.39
C ASN A 153 42.98 12.12 16.80
N PRO A 154 42.81 11.78 18.08
CA PRO A 154 43.09 10.43 18.62
C PRO A 154 42.27 9.30 18.03
N GLN A 155 41.23 9.59 17.27
CA GLN A 155 40.43 8.62 16.53
C GLN A 155 40.07 9.18 15.14
N MET A 156 40.36 8.40 14.09
CA MET A 156 40.10 8.79 12.70
C MET A 156 39.50 7.62 11.91
N ASP A 157 38.61 7.94 10.98
CA ASP A 157 38.04 6.95 10.06
C ASP A 157 39.12 6.34 9.15
N GLN A 158 39.14 5.02 9.02
CA GLN A 158 40.12 4.30 8.21
C GLN A 158 40.05 4.70 6.73
N SER A 159 38.86 5.06 6.20
CA SER A 159 38.71 5.52 4.83
C SER A 159 39.35 6.88 4.60
N MET A 160 39.23 7.80 5.56
CA MET A 160 39.93 9.09 5.53
C MET A 160 41.45 8.91 5.57
N ILE A 161 41.94 7.99 6.42
CA ILE A 161 43.38 7.69 6.53
C ILE A 161 43.91 7.16 5.20
N THR A 162 43.20 6.25 4.56
CA THR A 162 43.66 5.66 3.29
C THR A 162 43.54 6.62 2.11
N GLN A 163 42.48 7.40 2.02
CA GLN A 163 42.22 8.29 0.87
C GLN A 163 42.91 9.66 0.99
N LYS A 164 42.85 10.29 2.17
CA LYS A 164 43.38 11.65 2.35
C LYS A 164 44.83 11.67 2.86
N LEU A 165 45.22 10.76 3.78
CA LEU A 165 46.59 10.67 4.26
C LEU A 165 47.45 9.76 3.39
N ASN A 166 46.87 9.07 2.40
CA ASN A 166 47.55 8.13 1.51
C ASN A 166 48.40 7.11 2.30
N VAL A 167 47.78 6.50 3.33
CA VAL A 167 48.40 5.47 4.17
C VAL A 167 47.71 4.14 3.87
N SER A 168 48.48 3.12 3.48
CA SER A 168 47.94 1.81 3.13
C SER A 168 47.46 1.04 4.36
N GLY A 169 46.46 0.13 4.16
CA GLY A 169 45.97 -0.73 5.23
C GLY A 169 47.04 -1.66 5.84
N THR A 170 48.12 -1.93 5.12
CA THR A 170 49.28 -2.71 5.63
C THR A 170 50.05 -1.92 6.71
N VAL A 171 50.15 -0.60 6.54
CA VAL A 171 50.82 0.27 7.57
C VAL A 171 49.93 0.36 8.82
N ILE A 172 48.63 0.47 8.67
CA ILE A 172 47.70 0.49 9.82
C ILE A 172 47.79 -0.84 10.60
N ARG A 173 47.77 -1.99 9.94
CA ARG A 173 47.93 -3.30 10.58
C ARG A 173 49.31 -3.43 11.27
N ALA A 174 50.38 -2.92 10.67
CA ALA A 174 51.69 -2.96 11.28
C ALA A 174 51.73 -2.16 12.58
N LEU A 175 51.13 -0.95 12.63
CA LEU A 175 51.04 -0.15 13.85
C LEU A 175 50.10 -0.77 14.89
N GLU A 176 49.08 -1.47 14.48
CA GLU A 176 48.17 -2.25 15.33
C GLU A 176 48.95 -3.41 15.99
N THR A 177 49.72 -4.16 15.20
CA THR A 177 50.58 -5.24 15.72
C THR A 177 51.66 -4.73 16.71
N MET A 178 52.11 -3.51 16.52
CA MET A 178 53.02 -2.83 17.44
C MET A 178 52.33 -2.30 18.72
N GLY A 179 50.98 -2.37 18.79
CA GLY A 179 50.23 -1.84 19.93
C GLY A 179 50.08 -0.33 19.99
N ILE A 180 50.48 0.37 18.92
CA ILE A 180 50.43 1.85 18.82
C ILE A 180 49.03 2.35 18.54
N VAL A 181 48.28 1.62 17.69
CA VAL A 181 46.90 1.92 17.33
C VAL A 181 46.03 0.70 17.55
N GLU A 182 44.73 0.96 17.63
CA GLU A 182 43.70 -0.06 17.67
C GLU A 182 42.70 0.23 16.52
N VAL A 183 42.38 -0.80 15.74
CA VAL A 183 41.33 -0.71 14.73
C VAL A 183 40.00 -1.10 15.38
N VAL A 184 39.19 -0.10 15.67
CA VAL A 184 37.82 -0.29 16.20
C VAL A 184 36.88 -0.45 15.04
N SER A 185 36.23 -1.63 14.96
CA SER A 185 35.18 -1.87 13.97
C SER A 185 33.83 -1.65 14.63
N GLU A 186 33.16 -0.55 14.27
CA GLU A 186 31.81 -0.27 14.71
C GLU A 186 30.85 -0.69 13.63
N ARG A 187 29.85 -1.47 14.04
CA ARG A 187 28.76 -1.87 13.16
C ARG A 187 27.89 -0.64 12.91
N SER A 188 27.94 -0.10 11.70
CA SER A 188 27.09 1.01 11.31
C SER A 188 25.93 0.52 10.48
N TYR A 189 24.72 0.91 10.87
CA TYR A 189 23.53 0.70 10.07
C TYR A 189 23.39 1.80 9.02
N ARG A 190 23.03 1.42 7.78
CA ARG A 190 22.64 2.37 6.73
C ARG A 190 21.34 3.03 7.16
N ASN A 191 21.43 4.25 7.71
CA ASN A 191 20.25 5.02 8.08
C ASN A 191 19.92 6.02 6.96
N PRO A 192 18.81 5.87 6.22
CA PRO A 192 18.46 6.77 5.14
C PRO A 192 18.11 8.19 5.60
N VAL A 193 18.03 8.43 6.91
CA VAL A 193 17.61 9.71 7.53
C VAL A 193 18.75 10.35 8.37
N SER A 194 19.92 9.70 8.50
CA SER A 194 20.97 10.07 9.47
C SER A 194 21.74 11.38 9.21
N HIS A 195 21.42 12.12 8.13
CA HIS A 195 22.16 13.34 7.76
C HIS A 195 21.36 14.62 7.99
N LEU A 196 20.31 14.57 8.78
CA LEU A 196 19.36 15.66 8.92
C LEU A 196 19.41 16.19 10.35
N ASP A 197 19.70 17.48 10.47
CA ASP A 197 19.62 18.16 11.77
C ASP A 197 18.17 18.24 12.23
N SER A 198 17.85 17.66 13.37
CA SER A 198 16.53 17.75 13.99
C SER A 198 16.33 19.15 14.57
N LYS A 199 15.48 19.94 13.94
CA LYS A 199 14.96 21.18 14.54
C LYS A 199 13.77 20.77 15.42
N GLY A 200 13.87 20.98 16.72
CA GLY A 200 12.77 20.69 17.65
C GLY A 200 11.45 21.27 17.15
N TYR A 201 10.45 20.41 17.00
CA TYR A 201 9.15 20.76 16.45
C TYR A 201 8.10 20.59 17.55
N HIS A 202 7.55 21.70 18.01
CA HIS A 202 6.44 21.73 18.95
C HIS A 202 5.26 22.46 18.29
N LEU A 203 4.17 21.74 18.07
CA LEU A 203 2.88 22.33 17.72
C LEU A 203 1.94 22.23 18.90
N THR A 204 1.18 23.29 19.10
CA THR A 204 0.07 23.28 20.06
C THR A 204 -1.17 22.77 19.34
N LEU A 205 -1.79 21.73 19.89
CA LEU A 205 -3.05 21.20 19.38
C LEU A 205 -4.17 22.23 19.62
N ASN A 206 -5.13 22.29 18.69
CA ASN A 206 -6.36 23.00 18.91
C ASN A 206 -7.34 22.14 19.74
N GLU A 207 -8.46 22.72 20.17
CA GLU A 207 -9.44 22.05 21.05
C GLU A 207 -10.01 20.76 20.45
N GLU A 208 -10.32 20.74 19.15
CA GLU A 208 -10.80 19.52 18.46
C GLU A 208 -9.75 18.41 18.46
N GLN A 209 -8.52 18.75 18.11
CA GLN A 209 -7.40 17.81 18.10
C GLN A 209 -7.11 17.27 19.49
N GLN A 210 -7.11 18.15 20.50
CA GLN A 210 -6.87 17.75 21.88
C GLN A 210 -7.98 16.81 22.37
N SER A 211 -9.24 17.10 22.08
CA SER A 211 -10.38 16.24 22.44
C SER A 211 -10.24 14.83 21.84
N VAL A 212 -9.79 14.72 20.57
CA VAL A 212 -9.54 13.43 19.92
C VAL A 212 -8.40 12.68 20.60
N VAL A 213 -7.31 13.37 20.92
CA VAL A 213 -6.16 12.78 21.62
C VAL A 213 -6.57 12.29 23.00
N ASP A 214 -7.27 13.10 23.79
CA ASP A 214 -7.71 12.76 25.15
C ASP A 214 -8.59 11.51 25.21
N VAL A 215 -9.47 11.34 24.23
CA VAL A 215 -10.33 10.14 24.13
C VAL A 215 -9.48 8.88 23.90
N ILE A 216 -8.53 8.95 22.96
CA ILE A 216 -7.71 7.79 22.61
C ILE A 216 -6.73 7.48 23.75
N GLU A 217 -6.04 8.48 24.31
CA GLU A 217 -5.07 8.30 25.38
C GLU A 217 -5.72 7.70 26.63
N ARG A 218 -6.91 8.15 27.01
CA ARG A 218 -7.68 7.58 28.14
C ARG A 218 -7.91 6.07 27.96
N ASN A 219 -8.28 5.64 26.75
CA ASN A 219 -8.45 4.21 26.47
C ASN A 219 -7.11 3.45 26.50
N LEU A 220 -6.03 4.06 25.97
CA LEU A 220 -4.70 3.48 25.98
C LEU A 220 -4.16 3.28 27.40
N ASP A 221 -4.37 4.27 28.29
CA ASP A 221 -3.99 4.20 29.71
C ASP A 221 -4.76 3.12 30.47
N GLN A 222 -6.03 2.92 30.11
CA GLN A 222 -6.86 1.84 30.63
C GLN A 222 -6.56 0.48 30.00
N LYS A 223 -5.59 0.40 29.07
CA LYS A 223 -5.23 -0.81 28.30
C LYS A 223 -6.41 -1.39 27.49
N ILE A 224 -7.31 -0.53 27.05
CA ILE A 224 -8.44 -0.90 26.20
C ILE A 224 -8.00 -0.76 24.75
N ALA A 225 -7.70 -1.89 24.10
CA ALA A 225 -7.35 -1.94 22.68
C ALA A 225 -8.61 -1.75 21.82
N LYS A 226 -8.62 -0.71 20.99
CA LYS A 226 -9.72 -0.36 20.08
C LYS A 226 -9.21 0.00 18.68
N THR A 227 -10.15 -0.01 17.74
CA THR A 227 -9.97 0.60 16.43
C THR A 227 -10.73 1.92 16.37
N TYR A 228 -10.03 3.00 16.02
CA TYR A 228 -10.57 4.35 15.88
C TYR A 228 -10.59 4.76 14.43
N LEU A 229 -11.63 5.48 14.01
CA LEU A 229 -11.68 6.16 12.72
C LEU A 229 -11.67 7.68 12.95
N ILE A 230 -10.57 8.33 12.58
CA ILE A 230 -10.47 9.80 12.60
C ILE A 230 -10.89 10.32 11.22
N LYS A 231 -12.12 10.82 11.12
CA LYS A 231 -12.62 11.55 9.95
C LYS A 231 -12.26 13.03 10.12
N GLY A 232 -11.29 13.51 9.36
CA GLY A 232 -10.87 14.91 9.48
C GLY A 232 -10.74 15.57 8.11
N VAL A 233 -11.32 16.75 7.93
CA VAL A 233 -11.21 17.50 6.68
C VAL A 233 -9.76 17.67 6.24
N THR A 234 -9.52 17.89 4.95
CA THR A 234 -8.17 18.12 4.45
C THR A 234 -7.55 19.37 5.11
N GLY A 235 -6.40 19.22 5.76
CA GLY A 235 -5.75 20.30 6.52
C GLY A 235 -6.26 20.46 7.95
N SER A 236 -6.97 19.48 8.53
CA SER A 236 -7.39 19.48 9.93
C SER A 236 -6.28 19.12 10.94
N GLY A 237 -5.08 18.79 10.46
CA GLY A 237 -3.94 18.44 11.32
C GLY A 237 -3.98 17.02 11.88
N LYS A 238 -4.53 16.05 11.16
CA LYS A 238 -4.51 14.62 11.56
C LYS A 238 -3.11 14.14 11.93
N THR A 239 -2.09 14.57 11.20
CA THR A 239 -0.70 14.16 11.42
C THR A 239 -0.20 14.58 12.80
N GLU A 240 -0.59 15.76 13.28
CA GLU A 240 -0.26 16.27 14.60
C GLU A 240 -0.88 15.39 15.69
N VAL A 241 -2.15 14.99 15.52
CA VAL A 241 -2.83 14.04 16.42
C VAL A 241 -2.06 12.71 16.45
N TYR A 242 -1.63 12.19 15.29
CA TYR A 242 -0.85 10.96 15.24
C TYR A 242 0.47 11.10 16.02
N MET A 243 1.16 12.24 15.88
CA MET A 243 2.43 12.47 16.55
C MET A 243 2.26 12.57 18.08
N GLU A 244 1.14 13.14 18.59
CA GLU A 244 0.85 13.12 20.03
C GLU A 244 0.62 11.71 20.53
N LEU A 245 -0.25 10.93 19.87
CA LEU A 245 -0.52 9.55 20.25
C LEU A 245 0.74 8.68 20.24
N ILE A 246 1.65 8.91 19.27
CA ILE A 246 2.94 8.23 19.23
C ILE A 246 3.80 8.65 20.43
N ALA A 247 3.88 9.95 20.73
CA ALA A 247 4.64 10.43 21.87
C ALA A 247 4.15 9.82 23.20
N HIS A 248 2.84 9.72 23.37
CA HIS A 248 2.22 9.05 24.52
C HIS A 248 2.61 7.57 24.61
N MET A 249 2.57 6.84 23.49
CA MET A 249 3.01 5.44 23.44
C MET A 249 4.50 5.25 23.76
N LEU A 250 5.33 6.13 23.25
CA LEU A 250 6.76 6.10 23.51
C LEU A 250 7.10 6.38 24.98
N ALA A 251 6.32 7.25 25.63
CA ALA A 251 6.47 7.51 27.06
C ALA A 251 6.12 6.27 27.92
N GLN A 252 5.24 5.40 27.41
CA GLN A 252 4.93 4.12 28.04
C GLN A 252 5.90 2.97 27.67
N GLY A 253 6.98 3.27 26.94
CA GLY A 253 7.94 2.27 26.45
C GLY A 253 7.37 1.32 25.40
N LYS A 254 6.32 1.73 24.68
CA LYS A 254 5.68 1.03 23.55
C LYS A 254 6.21 1.55 22.22
N GLN A 255 5.95 0.79 21.17
CA GLN A 255 6.39 1.04 19.80
C GLN A 255 5.20 1.30 18.88
N ALA A 256 5.42 2.05 17.78
CA ALA A 256 4.36 2.43 16.85
C ALA A 256 4.73 2.13 15.40
N ILE A 257 3.73 1.73 14.61
CA ILE A 257 3.81 1.60 13.16
C ILE A 257 2.90 2.65 12.53
N VAL A 258 3.43 3.39 11.54
CA VAL A 258 2.66 4.37 10.78
C VAL A 258 2.66 3.95 9.32
N LEU A 259 1.50 3.56 8.82
CA LEU A 259 1.31 3.22 7.42
C LEU A 259 0.89 4.48 6.67
N ILE A 260 1.68 4.82 5.64
CA ILE A 260 1.44 5.94 4.73
C ILE A 260 1.50 5.39 3.30
N PRO A 261 0.56 5.75 2.40
CA PRO A 261 0.64 5.34 1.00
C PRO A 261 1.96 5.75 0.37
N GLU A 262 2.57 4.89 -0.45
CA GLU A 262 3.93 5.12 -0.98
C GLU A 262 4.07 6.47 -1.72
N ILE A 263 3.00 6.90 -2.40
CA ILE A 263 2.96 8.20 -3.10
C ILE A 263 2.94 9.39 -2.11
N ALA A 264 2.35 9.22 -0.93
CA ALA A 264 2.26 10.25 0.10
C ALA A 264 3.48 10.24 1.06
N LEU A 265 4.31 9.20 1.00
CA LEU A 265 5.55 9.08 1.78
C LEU A 265 6.65 9.97 1.17
N THR A 266 6.46 11.27 1.27
CA THR A 266 7.42 12.26 0.78
C THR A 266 8.51 12.52 1.80
N PHE A 267 9.63 13.12 1.34
CA PHE A 267 10.68 13.59 2.22
C PHE A 267 10.15 14.52 3.32
N GLN A 268 9.24 15.45 2.97
CA GLN A 268 8.64 16.37 3.93
C GLN A 268 7.85 15.65 5.03
N THR A 269 7.08 14.61 4.67
CA THR A 269 6.34 13.81 5.64
C THR A 269 7.28 13.10 6.62
N VAL A 270 8.32 12.46 6.11
CA VAL A 270 9.33 11.79 6.94
C VAL A 270 10.03 12.78 7.88
N MET A 271 10.38 13.98 7.36
CA MET A 271 11.05 15.02 8.14
C MET A 271 10.21 15.53 9.30
N ARG A 272 8.88 15.62 9.18
CA ARG A 272 8.01 16.01 10.30
C ARG A 272 8.18 15.05 11.49
N PHE A 273 8.17 13.75 11.24
CA PHE A 273 8.37 12.74 12.30
C PHE A 273 9.82 12.77 12.82
N TYR A 274 10.80 12.88 11.93
CA TYR A 274 12.20 12.92 12.33
C TYR A 274 12.53 14.14 13.18
N ASN A 275 12.02 15.33 12.82
CA ASN A 275 12.21 16.55 13.59
C ASN A 275 11.66 16.45 15.01
N ARG A 276 10.61 15.64 15.24
CA ARG A 276 10.02 15.44 16.56
C ARG A 276 10.66 14.31 17.35
N PHE A 277 10.96 13.20 16.71
CA PHE A 277 11.35 11.95 17.39
C PHE A 277 12.81 11.54 17.15
N GLY A 278 13.52 12.23 16.27
CA GLY A 278 14.94 11.97 15.99
C GLY A 278 15.20 10.54 15.50
N ASP A 279 16.29 9.95 15.97
CA ASP A 279 16.76 8.62 15.56
C ASP A 279 15.87 7.44 16.00
N ARG A 280 14.84 7.72 16.81
CA ARG A 280 13.80 6.73 17.15
C ARG A 280 12.90 6.37 15.98
N VAL A 281 12.97 7.15 14.86
CA VAL A 281 12.22 6.94 13.63
C VAL A 281 13.02 6.15 12.62
N SER A 282 12.38 5.18 12.00
CA SER A 282 12.89 4.48 10.84
C SER A 282 11.85 4.46 9.72
N ILE A 283 12.33 4.29 8.48
CA ILE A 283 11.47 4.22 7.30
C ILE A 283 11.63 2.89 6.56
N MET A 284 10.54 2.43 5.99
CA MET A 284 10.51 1.28 5.09
C MET A 284 9.81 1.70 3.80
N ASN A 285 10.47 1.61 2.65
CA ASN A 285 9.84 1.89 1.35
C ASN A 285 10.45 1.04 0.23
N SER A 286 9.86 1.07 -0.97
CA SER A 286 10.33 0.30 -2.12
C SER A 286 11.65 0.79 -2.71
N ARG A 287 12.02 2.06 -2.44
CA ARG A 287 13.25 2.70 -2.94
C ARG A 287 14.51 2.28 -2.18
N LEU A 288 14.35 1.75 -0.96
CA LEU A 288 15.46 1.24 -0.17
C LEU A 288 16.08 0.00 -0.83
N SER A 289 17.41 -0.05 -0.87
CA SER A 289 18.15 -1.25 -1.25
C SER A 289 17.87 -2.41 -0.29
N GLN A 290 18.22 -3.64 -0.68
CA GLN A 290 18.06 -4.80 0.19
C GLN A 290 18.86 -4.67 1.50
N GLY A 291 20.04 -4.06 1.43
CA GLY A 291 20.87 -3.82 2.60
C GLY A 291 20.27 -2.81 3.57
N GLU A 292 19.78 -1.68 3.06
CA GLU A 292 19.09 -0.68 3.87
C GLU A 292 17.85 -1.24 4.55
N ARG A 293 17.02 -2.02 3.83
CA ARG A 293 15.85 -2.67 4.43
C ARG A 293 16.25 -3.64 5.53
N PHE A 294 17.32 -4.41 5.33
CA PHE A 294 17.84 -5.32 6.33
C PHE A 294 18.28 -4.57 7.59
N ASP A 295 19.03 -3.47 7.42
CA ASP A 295 19.52 -2.67 8.53
C ASP A 295 18.36 -2.05 9.33
N GLN A 296 17.30 -1.53 8.66
CA GLN A 296 16.13 -0.98 9.36
C GLN A 296 15.34 -2.08 10.11
N PHE A 297 15.24 -3.27 9.53
CA PHE A 297 14.60 -4.42 10.18
C PHE A 297 15.36 -4.86 11.45
N GLU A 298 16.69 -4.99 11.37
CA GLU A 298 17.54 -5.33 12.52
C GLU A 298 17.47 -4.26 13.61
N ARG A 299 17.49 -2.97 13.24
CA ARG A 299 17.32 -1.86 14.19
C ARG A 299 15.97 -1.97 14.94
N ALA A 300 14.89 -2.25 14.20
CA ALA A 300 13.58 -2.45 14.81
C ALA A 300 13.54 -3.66 15.74
N LYS A 301 14.17 -4.77 15.35
CA LYS A 301 14.24 -6.00 16.14
C LYS A 301 15.06 -5.82 17.42
N ASN A 302 16.15 -5.08 17.36
CA ASN A 302 17.04 -4.82 18.49
C ASN A 302 16.48 -3.75 19.44
N GLY A 303 15.44 -3.02 19.04
CA GLY A 303 14.89 -1.91 19.83
C GLY A 303 15.63 -0.60 19.66
N ASP A 304 16.47 -0.46 18.61
CA ASP A 304 17.19 0.77 18.29
C ASP A 304 16.25 1.85 17.71
N VAL A 305 15.06 1.45 17.27
CA VAL A 305 13.99 2.34 16.79
C VAL A 305 12.65 1.93 17.37
N ASP A 306 11.78 2.92 17.60
CA ASP A 306 10.47 2.73 18.20
C ASP A 306 9.33 3.08 17.25
N ILE A 307 9.63 3.76 16.14
CA ILE A 307 8.64 4.18 15.15
C ILE A 307 9.08 3.68 13.77
N MET A 308 8.21 2.91 13.11
CA MET A 308 8.41 2.50 11.73
C MET A 308 7.38 3.16 10.83
N ILE A 309 7.83 3.93 9.85
CA ILE A 309 6.98 4.60 8.86
C ILE A 309 7.16 3.93 7.50
N GLY A 310 6.07 3.66 6.81
CA GLY A 310 6.16 3.11 5.46
C GLY A 310 4.83 2.70 4.85
N PRO A 311 4.85 2.12 3.63
CA PRO A 311 3.66 1.59 3.00
C PRO A 311 3.21 0.29 3.70
N ARG A 312 2.22 -0.39 3.14
CA ARG A 312 1.64 -1.60 3.73
C ARG A 312 2.65 -2.65 4.22
N SER A 313 3.85 -2.72 3.63
CA SER A 313 4.90 -3.66 4.04
C SER A 313 5.52 -3.33 5.40
N ALA A 314 5.47 -2.08 5.84
CA ALA A 314 5.93 -1.67 7.16
C ALA A 314 5.09 -2.31 8.29
N LEU A 315 3.88 -2.77 7.96
CA LEU A 315 3.04 -3.52 8.89
C LEU A 315 3.74 -4.76 9.48
N PHE A 316 4.72 -5.32 8.81
CA PHE A 316 5.43 -6.54 9.24
C PHE A 316 6.75 -6.25 9.97
N THR A 317 6.96 -5.05 10.47
CA THR A 317 8.12 -4.69 11.30
C THR A 317 8.16 -5.53 12.58
N PRO A 318 9.30 -6.13 12.98
CA PRO A 318 9.37 -7.08 14.10
C PRO A 318 9.42 -6.39 15.46
N PHE A 319 8.48 -5.52 15.74
CA PHE A 319 8.36 -4.84 17.02
C PHE A 319 7.84 -5.79 18.11
N SER A 320 8.57 -5.89 19.21
CA SER A 320 8.22 -6.74 20.36
C SER A 320 7.24 -6.07 21.34
N LYS A 321 7.18 -4.73 21.34
CA LYS A 321 6.35 -3.92 22.24
C LYS A 321 5.35 -3.05 21.49
N LEU A 322 4.80 -3.56 20.39
CA LEU A 322 3.85 -2.81 19.56
C LEU A 322 2.63 -2.38 20.38
N GLY A 323 2.34 -1.07 20.43
CA GLY A 323 1.21 -0.49 21.15
C GLY A 323 0.24 0.27 20.26
N LEU A 324 0.68 0.73 19.08
CA LEU A 324 -0.13 1.55 18.20
C LEU A 324 0.17 1.26 16.74
N ILE A 325 -0.88 1.15 15.93
CA ILE A 325 -0.78 1.11 14.47
C ILE A 325 -1.63 2.24 13.91
N ILE A 326 -1.03 3.13 13.14
CA ILE A 326 -1.71 4.23 12.46
C ILE A 326 -1.74 3.92 10.97
N ILE A 327 -2.89 4.14 10.33
CA ILE A 327 -3.06 4.03 8.88
C ILE A 327 -3.59 5.36 8.37
N ASP A 328 -2.72 6.14 7.79
CA ASP A 328 -3.10 7.42 7.18
C ASP A 328 -3.66 7.19 5.78
N GLU A 329 -4.63 8.03 5.37
CA GLU A 329 -5.37 7.87 4.10
C GLU A 329 -5.87 6.43 3.90
N GLU A 330 -6.57 5.88 4.94
CA GLU A 330 -6.96 4.46 5.03
C GLU A 330 -7.78 3.95 3.84
N HIS A 331 -8.44 4.86 3.12
CA HIS A 331 -9.25 4.58 1.93
C HIS A 331 -8.41 4.24 0.69
N GLU A 332 -7.09 4.39 0.75
CA GLU A 332 -6.23 4.18 -0.42
C GLU A 332 -6.19 2.72 -0.87
N SER A 333 -6.49 2.51 -2.16
CA SER A 333 -6.50 1.17 -2.76
C SER A 333 -5.15 0.44 -2.68
N SER A 334 -4.04 1.18 -2.51
CA SER A 334 -2.69 0.61 -2.36
C SER A 334 -2.51 -0.22 -1.10
N TYR A 335 -3.40 -0.10 -0.12
CA TYR A 335 -3.42 -0.94 1.07
C TYR A 335 -3.93 -2.36 0.82
N LYS A 336 -4.60 -2.62 -0.30
CA LYS A 336 -4.90 -3.97 -0.77
C LYS A 336 -3.72 -4.53 -1.57
N SER A 337 -3.31 -5.77 -1.30
CA SER A 337 -2.27 -6.45 -2.08
C SER A 337 -2.81 -6.97 -3.40
N GLU A 338 -2.12 -6.70 -4.51
CA GLU A 338 -2.42 -7.26 -5.82
C GLU A 338 -1.85 -8.68 -6.02
N THR A 339 -0.87 -9.06 -5.19
CA THR A 339 -0.23 -10.38 -5.20
C THR A 339 -0.67 -11.22 -4.01
N LEU A 340 -0.56 -12.55 -4.15
CA LEU A 340 -0.89 -13.49 -3.07
C LEU A 340 0.08 -13.36 -1.87
N PRO A 341 -0.48 -13.40 -0.65
CA PRO A 341 -1.89 -13.30 -0.31
C PRO A 341 -2.45 -11.91 -0.64
N ARG A 342 -3.66 -11.84 -1.16
CA ARG A 342 -4.34 -10.58 -1.51
C ARG A 342 -4.92 -9.91 -0.25
N TYR A 343 -4.07 -9.66 0.75
CA TYR A 343 -4.49 -9.09 2.02
C TYR A 343 -4.79 -7.60 1.92
N HIS A 344 -5.65 -7.12 2.81
CA HIS A 344 -5.86 -5.69 3.05
C HIS A 344 -5.10 -5.27 4.30
N ALA A 345 -4.30 -4.20 4.22
CA ALA A 345 -3.46 -3.75 5.33
C ALA A 345 -4.29 -3.38 6.57
N ARG A 346 -5.48 -2.76 6.41
CA ARG A 346 -6.39 -2.42 7.51
C ARG A 346 -6.80 -3.66 8.32
N GLU A 347 -7.34 -4.69 7.65
CA GLU A 347 -7.79 -5.92 8.32
C GLU A 347 -6.61 -6.65 8.98
N THR A 348 -5.47 -6.68 8.29
CA THR A 348 -4.25 -7.32 8.81
C THR A 348 -3.66 -6.54 9.98
N ALA A 349 -3.76 -5.20 9.98
CA ALA A 349 -3.34 -4.34 11.08
C ALA A 349 -4.23 -4.55 12.33
N ILE A 350 -5.55 -4.63 12.14
CA ILE A 350 -6.51 -4.89 13.22
C ILE A 350 -6.21 -6.26 13.86
N GLU A 351 -6.00 -7.29 13.05
CA GLU A 351 -5.65 -8.61 13.60
C GLU A 351 -4.30 -8.62 14.29
N ARG A 352 -3.27 -7.97 13.70
CA ARG A 352 -1.98 -7.83 14.37
C ARG A 352 -2.10 -7.08 15.69
N ALA A 353 -2.84 -5.99 15.72
CA ALA A 353 -3.09 -5.21 16.92
C ALA A 353 -3.80 -6.05 17.99
N ARG A 354 -4.81 -6.85 17.61
CA ARG A 354 -5.50 -7.79 18.50
C ARG A 354 -4.52 -8.80 19.13
N MET A 355 -3.59 -9.35 18.33
CA MET A 355 -2.57 -10.28 18.82
C MET A 355 -1.57 -9.64 19.79
N CYS A 356 -1.31 -8.34 19.66
CA CYS A 356 -0.33 -7.60 20.46
C CYS A 356 -0.96 -6.80 21.63
N GLY A 357 -2.29 -6.73 21.72
CA GLY A 357 -2.99 -5.81 22.64
C GLY A 357 -2.74 -4.34 22.29
N ALA A 358 -2.58 -4.02 21.00
CA ALA A 358 -2.36 -2.67 20.48
C ALA A 358 -3.67 -2.05 19.97
N SER A 359 -3.70 -0.73 19.82
CA SER A 359 -4.80 -0.01 19.20
C SER A 359 -4.49 0.32 17.73
N VAL A 360 -5.56 0.52 16.93
CA VAL A 360 -5.45 0.94 15.53
C VAL A 360 -6.14 2.27 15.34
N VAL A 361 -5.46 3.21 14.68
CA VAL A 361 -6.02 4.51 14.30
C VAL A 361 -6.04 4.60 12.77
N LEU A 362 -7.23 4.70 12.23
CA LEU A 362 -7.48 4.90 10.80
C LEU A 362 -7.76 6.38 10.57
N GLY A 363 -7.04 7.02 9.67
CA GLY A 363 -7.25 8.44 9.38
C GLY A 363 -7.58 8.70 7.91
N SER A 364 -8.58 9.53 7.67
CA SER A 364 -8.96 9.94 6.33
C SER A 364 -9.81 11.21 6.34
N ALA A 365 -9.71 12.00 5.26
CA ALA A 365 -10.68 13.07 4.99
C ALA A 365 -11.95 12.52 4.32
N THR A 366 -11.80 11.45 3.56
CA THR A 366 -12.84 10.74 2.82
C THR A 366 -12.73 9.26 3.13
N PRO A 367 -13.15 8.80 4.31
CA PRO A 367 -13.02 7.39 4.71
C PRO A 367 -13.58 6.43 3.67
N SER A 368 -13.08 5.19 3.65
CA SER A 368 -13.74 4.16 2.86
C SER A 368 -15.14 3.90 3.41
N VAL A 369 -16.07 3.58 2.51
CA VAL A 369 -17.47 3.27 2.90
C VAL A 369 -17.50 2.12 3.89
N GLU A 370 -16.57 1.16 3.77
CA GLU A 370 -16.41 0.04 4.71
C GLU A 370 -16.01 0.50 6.11
N SER A 371 -15.01 1.36 6.24
CA SER A 371 -14.54 1.87 7.55
C SER A 371 -15.60 2.75 8.20
N TYR A 372 -16.25 3.60 7.42
CA TYR A 372 -17.29 4.47 7.95
C TYR A 372 -18.54 3.68 8.37
N TYR A 373 -18.92 2.64 7.61
CA TYR A 373 -19.99 1.74 8.00
C TYR A 373 -19.71 1.05 9.34
N ARG A 374 -18.48 0.52 9.54
CA ARG A 374 -18.07 -0.10 10.79
C ARG A 374 -18.05 0.89 11.96
N ALA A 375 -17.71 2.14 11.70
CA ALA A 375 -17.78 3.21 12.70
C ALA A 375 -19.24 3.55 13.06
N LYS A 376 -20.13 3.65 12.07
CA LYS A 376 -21.57 3.89 12.31
C LYS A 376 -22.27 2.72 13.01
N THR A 377 -21.79 1.49 12.83
CA THR A 377 -22.31 0.29 13.52
C THR A 377 -21.67 0.04 14.89
N GLY A 378 -20.72 0.89 15.33
CA GLY A 378 -20.08 0.81 16.65
C GLY A 378 -18.92 -0.21 16.74
N GLU A 379 -18.50 -0.81 15.61
CA GLU A 379 -17.32 -1.67 15.55
C GLU A 379 -16.03 -0.85 15.70
N TYR A 380 -15.99 0.37 15.11
CA TYR A 380 -14.93 1.35 15.28
C TYR A 380 -15.47 2.55 16.09
N GLU A 381 -14.61 3.21 16.84
CA GLU A 381 -14.94 4.48 17.49
C GLU A 381 -14.70 5.63 16.52
N LEU A 382 -15.77 6.37 16.15
CA LEU A 382 -15.71 7.51 15.23
C LEU A 382 -15.29 8.77 15.96
N LEU A 383 -14.23 9.42 15.50
CA LEU A 383 -13.75 10.71 15.99
C LEU A 383 -13.66 11.69 14.80
N GLU A 384 -14.09 12.93 15.00
CA GLU A 384 -14.19 13.90 13.91
C GLU A 384 -13.35 15.15 14.16
N LEU A 385 -12.67 15.61 13.09
CA LEU A 385 -11.99 16.91 13.02
C LEU A 385 -12.65 17.73 11.90
N LYS A 386 -13.57 18.61 12.28
CA LYS A 386 -14.48 19.29 11.34
C LYS A 386 -13.87 20.53 10.71
N HIS A 387 -12.87 21.14 11.35
CA HIS A 387 -12.30 22.41 10.94
C HIS A 387 -10.86 22.27 10.44
N ARG A 388 -10.46 23.14 9.50
CA ARG A 388 -9.06 23.29 9.10
C ARG A 388 -8.28 23.99 10.20
N VAL A 389 -7.01 23.63 10.36
CA VAL A 389 -6.06 24.42 11.15
C VAL A 389 -6.02 25.84 10.56
N ALA A 390 -6.10 26.88 11.43
CA ALA A 390 -6.18 28.29 11.04
C ALA A 390 -7.54 28.73 10.44
N GLU A 391 -8.64 27.97 10.64
CA GLU A 391 -10.02 28.34 10.28
C GLU A 391 -10.22 28.81 8.83
N LYS A 392 -9.36 28.39 7.90
CA LYS A 392 -9.47 28.73 6.49
C LYS A 392 -10.71 28.12 5.85
N PRO A 393 -11.47 28.86 5.03
CA PRO A 393 -12.61 28.30 4.35
C PRO A 393 -12.20 27.22 3.35
N LEU A 394 -13.13 26.32 3.10
CA LEU A 394 -12.98 25.33 2.03
C LEU A 394 -13.00 26.05 0.68
N PRO A 395 -12.29 25.53 -0.35
CA PRO A 395 -12.29 26.15 -1.69
C PRO A 395 -13.69 26.09 -2.29
N LYS A 396 -14.01 27.13 -3.08
CA LYS A 396 -15.24 27.16 -3.88
C LYS A 396 -15.14 26.13 -5.00
N VAL A 397 -16.12 25.23 -5.11
CA VAL A 397 -16.15 24.18 -6.14
C VAL A 397 -17.30 24.47 -7.11
N GLU A 398 -16.96 24.62 -8.39
CA GLU A 398 -17.91 24.80 -9.49
C GLU A 398 -17.94 23.55 -10.35
N VAL A 399 -19.15 23.17 -10.81
CA VAL A 399 -19.33 22.02 -11.70
C VAL A 399 -19.78 22.56 -13.07
N VAL A 400 -19.01 22.22 -14.10
CA VAL A 400 -19.30 22.60 -15.49
C VAL A 400 -19.83 21.41 -16.26
N ASP A 401 -20.99 21.60 -16.87
CA ASP A 401 -21.61 20.61 -17.76
C ASP A 401 -20.98 20.65 -19.16
N LEU A 402 -20.17 19.70 -19.50
CA LEU A 402 -19.53 19.60 -20.81
C LEU A 402 -20.52 19.34 -21.94
N ARG A 403 -21.76 18.95 -21.64
CA ARG A 403 -22.83 18.82 -22.67
C ARG A 403 -23.29 20.21 -23.14
N GLU A 404 -23.42 21.15 -22.22
CA GLU A 404 -23.80 22.54 -22.54
C GLU A 404 -22.66 23.28 -23.25
N GLU A 405 -21.40 23.04 -22.83
CA GLU A 405 -20.22 23.54 -23.54
C GLU A 405 -20.22 23.07 -25.02
N LEU A 406 -20.51 21.78 -25.26
CA LEU A 406 -20.60 21.23 -26.63
C LEU A 406 -21.73 21.86 -27.44
N LYS A 407 -22.90 22.08 -26.83
CA LYS A 407 -24.04 22.78 -27.48
C LYS A 407 -23.70 24.23 -27.83
N ALA A 408 -22.97 24.93 -26.97
CA ALA A 408 -22.46 26.29 -27.19
C ALA A 408 -21.30 26.35 -28.22
N GLY A 409 -20.87 25.18 -28.76
CA GLY A 409 -19.83 25.09 -29.78
C GLY A 409 -18.40 24.86 -29.25
N ASN A 410 -18.21 24.83 -27.94
CA ASN A 410 -16.90 24.50 -27.36
C ASN A 410 -16.63 23.01 -27.44
N ARG A 411 -15.68 22.61 -28.29
CA ARG A 411 -15.23 21.25 -28.48
C ARG A 411 -13.93 20.92 -27.73
N SER A 412 -13.36 21.94 -27.06
CA SER A 412 -12.14 21.78 -26.25
C SER A 412 -12.39 20.86 -25.05
N ILE A 413 -11.31 20.30 -24.50
CA ILE A 413 -11.34 19.61 -23.21
C ILE A 413 -11.38 20.60 -22.04
N LEU A 414 -11.04 21.87 -22.30
CA LEU A 414 -11.10 22.95 -21.34
C LEU A 414 -12.41 23.74 -21.56
N SER A 415 -13.26 23.84 -20.54
CA SER A 415 -14.46 24.69 -20.56
C SER A 415 -14.08 26.16 -20.65
N VAL A 416 -15.01 26.99 -21.13
CA VAL A 416 -14.81 28.43 -21.20
C VAL A 416 -14.48 29.00 -19.83
N GLN A 417 -15.26 28.66 -18.81
CA GLN A 417 -15.02 29.09 -17.43
C GLN A 417 -13.62 28.72 -16.93
N LEU A 418 -13.14 27.46 -17.16
CA LEU A 418 -11.80 27.07 -16.74
C LEU A 418 -10.72 27.86 -17.45
N GLN A 419 -10.90 28.15 -18.77
CA GLN A 419 -9.96 28.96 -19.54
C GLN A 419 -9.86 30.38 -19.00
N GLU A 420 -10.98 31.01 -18.67
CA GLU A 420 -11.05 32.38 -18.10
C GLU A 420 -10.33 32.44 -16.74
N LEU A 421 -10.60 31.48 -15.87
CA LEU A 421 -9.92 31.40 -14.58
C LEU A 421 -8.41 31.12 -14.71
N MET A 422 -8.00 30.28 -15.67
CA MET A 422 -6.58 30.05 -15.96
C MET A 422 -5.88 31.34 -16.42
N GLU A 423 -6.52 32.11 -17.29
CA GLU A 423 -5.99 33.37 -17.76
C GLU A 423 -5.85 34.41 -16.62
N ASP A 424 -6.84 34.48 -15.72
CA ASP A 424 -6.79 35.33 -14.53
C ASP A 424 -5.63 34.94 -13.59
N ARG A 425 -5.44 33.64 -13.33
CA ARG A 425 -4.35 33.16 -12.47
C ARG A 425 -2.97 33.40 -13.07
N LEU A 426 -2.81 33.24 -14.39
CA LEU A 426 -1.55 33.57 -15.06
C LEU A 426 -1.23 35.08 -14.94
N LYS A 427 -2.24 35.98 -15.10
CA LYS A 427 -2.06 37.43 -14.89
C LYS A 427 -1.65 37.77 -13.45
N LYS A 428 -2.14 37.02 -12.47
CA LYS A 428 -1.81 37.18 -11.04
C LYS A 428 -0.51 36.49 -10.59
N GLY A 429 0.15 35.75 -11.48
CA GLY A 429 1.34 34.97 -11.14
C GLY A 429 1.06 33.82 -10.16
N GLN A 430 -0.17 33.32 -10.13
CA GLN A 430 -0.59 32.21 -9.27
C GLN A 430 -0.47 30.87 -10.00
N GLN A 431 -0.27 29.80 -9.22
CA GLN A 431 -0.13 28.45 -9.76
C GLN A 431 -1.45 27.71 -9.89
N MET A 432 -1.49 26.77 -10.83
CA MET A 432 -2.67 25.96 -11.14
C MET A 432 -2.33 24.50 -11.28
N MET A 433 -3.30 23.63 -10.97
CA MET A 433 -3.23 22.19 -11.21
C MET A 433 -4.33 21.75 -12.16
N LEU A 434 -3.98 20.97 -13.19
CA LEU A 434 -4.94 20.31 -14.07
C LEU A 434 -4.87 18.80 -13.85
N PHE A 435 -5.94 18.26 -13.31
CA PHE A 435 -6.06 16.86 -12.95
C PHE A 435 -6.89 16.07 -13.94
N ILE A 436 -6.37 14.92 -14.37
CA ILE A 436 -7.14 13.93 -15.13
C ILE A 436 -6.95 12.53 -14.53
N ASN A 437 -8.05 11.82 -14.27
CA ASN A 437 -7.96 10.43 -13.82
C ASN A 437 -7.95 9.48 -15.00
N ARG A 438 -6.76 8.94 -15.37
CA ARG A 438 -6.59 8.01 -16.48
C ARG A 438 -6.41 6.54 -16.06
N ARG A 439 -6.28 6.21 -14.77
CA ARG A 439 -6.05 4.83 -14.35
C ARG A 439 -7.29 3.97 -14.59
N GLY A 440 -7.14 2.88 -15.33
CA GLY A 440 -8.18 1.89 -15.56
C GLY A 440 -9.23 2.25 -16.63
N VAL A 441 -9.01 3.28 -17.44
CA VAL A 441 -9.93 3.66 -18.52
C VAL A 441 -9.70 2.81 -19.76
N ALA A 442 -9.86 1.50 -19.65
CA ALA A 442 -9.99 0.64 -20.80
C ALA A 442 -11.49 0.50 -21.12
N GLY A 443 -11.93 1.23 -22.14
CA GLY A 443 -13.03 0.78 -22.95
C GLY A 443 -14.45 1.14 -22.56
N PHE A 444 -14.76 2.00 -21.55
CA PHE A 444 -16.15 2.42 -21.43
C PHE A 444 -16.54 3.41 -22.55
N VAL A 445 -17.80 3.38 -22.90
CA VAL A 445 -18.35 4.18 -23.99
C VAL A 445 -19.45 5.11 -23.43
N SER A 446 -19.32 6.40 -23.71
CA SER A 446 -20.28 7.42 -23.28
C SER A 446 -20.71 8.29 -24.45
N CYS A 447 -21.92 8.81 -24.36
CA CYS A 447 -22.44 9.82 -25.28
C CYS A 447 -22.06 11.22 -24.80
N ARG A 448 -21.31 11.95 -25.61
CA ARG A 448 -20.91 13.33 -25.30
C ARG A 448 -22.06 14.33 -25.37
N ALA A 449 -23.16 13.98 -26.10
CA ALA A 449 -24.30 14.88 -26.25
C ALA A 449 -25.24 14.83 -25.04
N CYS A 450 -25.44 13.67 -24.40
CA CYS A 450 -26.38 13.52 -23.28
C CYS A 450 -25.78 12.89 -22.03
N GLY A 451 -24.49 12.51 -22.04
CA GLY A 451 -23.82 11.87 -20.90
C GLY A 451 -24.25 10.40 -20.67
N HIS A 452 -25.09 9.81 -21.53
CA HIS A 452 -25.51 8.41 -21.36
C HIS A 452 -24.31 7.45 -21.46
N VAL A 453 -24.26 6.50 -20.54
CA VAL A 453 -23.25 5.41 -20.52
C VAL A 453 -23.97 4.07 -20.59
N LEU A 454 -23.41 3.18 -21.40
CA LEU A 454 -23.94 1.83 -21.52
C LEU A 454 -23.64 1.04 -20.24
N LYS A 455 -24.69 0.66 -19.52
CA LYS A 455 -24.60 -0.11 -18.28
C LYS A 455 -25.16 -1.53 -18.45
N CYS A 456 -24.66 -2.46 -17.65
CA CYS A 456 -25.21 -3.79 -17.55
C CYS A 456 -26.55 -3.76 -16.81
N PRO A 457 -27.64 -4.33 -17.38
CA PRO A 457 -28.95 -4.34 -16.73
C PRO A 457 -29.01 -5.21 -15.47
N HIS A 458 -28.06 -6.13 -15.30
CA HIS A 458 -28.02 -7.06 -14.17
C HIS A 458 -27.09 -6.61 -13.02
N CYS A 459 -26.02 -5.88 -13.35
CA CYS A 459 -24.96 -5.51 -12.38
C CYS A 459 -24.86 -4.01 -12.16
N ASP A 460 -25.52 -3.20 -12.98
CA ASP A 460 -25.48 -1.71 -13.01
C ASP A 460 -24.06 -1.10 -13.12
N VAL A 461 -23.06 -1.91 -13.48
CA VAL A 461 -21.73 -1.42 -13.83
C VAL A 461 -21.65 -1.07 -15.32
N SER A 462 -20.73 -0.16 -15.68
CA SER A 462 -20.50 0.20 -17.08
C SER A 462 -20.01 -0.99 -17.89
N LEU A 463 -20.53 -1.11 -19.12
CA LEU A 463 -20.04 -2.08 -20.07
C LEU A 463 -18.70 -1.60 -20.65
N SER A 464 -17.76 -2.53 -20.84
CA SER A 464 -16.46 -2.26 -21.46
C SER A 464 -16.45 -2.62 -22.93
N GLN A 465 -15.87 -1.76 -23.78
CA GLN A 465 -15.70 -2.02 -25.20
C GLN A 465 -14.55 -3.00 -25.46
N HIS A 466 -14.82 -4.10 -26.14
CA HIS A 466 -13.83 -5.03 -26.64
C HIS A 466 -13.83 -5.02 -28.16
N VAL A 467 -12.66 -4.76 -28.74
CA VAL A 467 -12.44 -4.83 -30.18
C VAL A 467 -11.63 -6.09 -30.46
N THR A 468 -12.15 -6.97 -31.33
CA THR A 468 -11.47 -8.19 -31.75
C THR A 468 -11.40 -8.27 -33.27
N ARG A 469 -10.58 -9.19 -33.81
CA ARG A 469 -10.54 -9.42 -35.27
C ARG A 469 -11.91 -9.86 -35.83
N GLN A 470 -12.72 -10.57 -35.03
CA GLN A 470 -14.08 -11.03 -35.40
C GLN A 470 -15.12 -9.92 -35.27
N HIS A 471 -14.90 -8.94 -34.38
CA HIS A 471 -15.78 -7.80 -34.14
C HIS A 471 -14.97 -6.50 -34.22
N PRO A 472 -14.64 -6.02 -35.42
CA PRO A 472 -13.81 -4.81 -35.59
C PRO A 472 -14.54 -3.52 -35.15
N GLU A 473 -15.87 -3.49 -35.15
CA GLU A 473 -16.67 -2.40 -34.59
C GLU A 473 -16.72 -2.44 -33.05
N GLY A 474 -16.35 -3.58 -32.45
CA GLY A 474 -16.36 -3.83 -31.02
C GLY A 474 -17.68 -4.39 -30.48
N LYS A 475 -17.58 -5.02 -29.33
CA LYS A 475 -18.73 -5.42 -28.51
C LYS A 475 -18.58 -4.81 -27.11
N MET A 476 -19.71 -4.59 -26.44
CA MET A 476 -19.78 -4.08 -25.08
C MET A 476 -20.01 -5.25 -24.12
N VAL A 477 -19.17 -5.45 -23.11
CA VAL A 477 -19.16 -6.62 -22.23
C VAL A 477 -19.22 -6.21 -20.77
N CYS A 478 -20.03 -6.91 -19.97
CA CYS A 478 -20.01 -6.82 -18.52
C CYS A 478 -19.01 -7.82 -17.93
N HIS A 479 -18.01 -7.35 -17.19
CA HIS A 479 -16.98 -8.20 -16.57
C HIS A 479 -17.44 -8.91 -15.28
N TYR A 480 -18.66 -8.62 -14.78
CA TYR A 480 -19.22 -9.33 -13.63
C TYR A 480 -20.05 -10.56 -14.06
N CYS A 481 -20.98 -10.39 -15.00
CA CYS A 481 -21.92 -11.48 -15.37
C CYS A 481 -21.74 -11.98 -16.79
N GLY A 482 -20.87 -11.39 -17.61
CA GLY A 482 -20.65 -11.78 -19.01
C GLY A 482 -21.73 -11.27 -20.00
N TYR A 483 -22.67 -10.42 -19.57
CA TYR A 483 -23.66 -9.82 -20.47
C TYR A 483 -23.00 -9.05 -21.61
N GLU A 484 -23.42 -9.27 -22.84
CA GLU A 484 -22.83 -8.68 -24.04
C GLU A 484 -23.87 -8.03 -24.95
N ILE A 485 -23.50 -6.89 -25.56
CA ILE A 485 -24.26 -6.26 -26.65
C ILE A 485 -23.30 -5.77 -27.74
N PRO A 486 -23.74 -5.66 -29.00
CA PRO A 486 -22.96 -5.00 -30.05
C PRO A 486 -22.68 -3.54 -29.71
N MET A 487 -21.57 -2.99 -30.20
CA MET A 487 -21.29 -1.54 -30.06
C MET A 487 -22.37 -0.73 -30.81
N PRO A 488 -23.15 0.12 -30.13
CA PRO A 488 -24.17 0.92 -30.81
C PRO A 488 -23.53 2.02 -31.67
N LYS A 489 -24.06 2.25 -32.87
CA LYS A 489 -23.64 3.33 -33.79
C LYS A 489 -24.19 4.69 -33.38
N THR A 490 -25.29 4.71 -32.65
CA THR A 490 -25.94 5.90 -32.10
C THR A 490 -26.28 5.69 -30.65
N CYS A 491 -26.36 6.76 -29.90
CA CYS A 491 -26.74 6.70 -28.49
C CYS A 491 -28.19 6.17 -28.32
N PRO A 492 -28.42 5.11 -27.54
CA PRO A 492 -29.77 4.58 -27.35
C PRO A 492 -30.69 5.54 -26.58
N ALA A 493 -30.13 6.52 -25.84
CA ALA A 493 -30.93 7.47 -25.06
C ALA A 493 -31.33 8.73 -25.85
N CYS A 494 -30.47 9.24 -26.76
CA CYS A 494 -30.74 10.51 -27.44
C CYS A 494 -30.53 10.47 -28.96
N GLY A 495 -30.21 9.32 -29.56
CA GLY A 495 -29.99 9.16 -31.00
C GLY A 495 -28.70 9.78 -31.56
N SER A 496 -27.92 10.48 -30.73
CA SER A 496 -26.71 11.18 -31.16
C SER A 496 -25.62 10.22 -31.67
N ARG A 497 -24.87 10.64 -32.69
CA ARG A 497 -23.68 9.91 -33.19
C ARG A 497 -22.42 10.16 -32.34
N TYR A 498 -22.46 11.04 -31.35
CA TYR A 498 -21.33 11.38 -30.48
C TYR A 498 -21.15 10.35 -29.33
N ILE A 499 -21.32 9.06 -29.64
CA ILE A 499 -21.06 7.96 -28.69
C ILE A 499 -19.71 7.33 -28.98
N SER A 500 -18.78 7.41 -28.05
CA SER A 500 -17.40 6.87 -28.22
C SER A 500 -16.65 6.76 -26.89
N GLY A 501 -15.54 6.03 -26.90
CA GLY A 501 -14.61 6.03 -25.78
C GLY A 501 -13.79 7.33 -25.67
N PHE A 502 -13.38 7.69 -24.46
CA PHE A 502 -12.54 8.86 -24.20
C PHE A 502 -11.07 8.61 -24.58
N LYS A 503 -10.43 9.52 -25.36
CA LYS A 503 -9.09 9.32 -25.93
C LYS A 503 -8.03 10.37 -25.50
N ALA A 504 -8.32 11.27 -24.55
CA ALA A 504 -7.34 12.27 -24.14
C ALA A 504 -6.42 11.77 -23.01
N GLY A 505 -5.11 11.98 -23.12
CA GLY A 505 -4.11 11.74 -22.10
C GLY A 505 -3.40 13.02 -21.67
N THR A 506 -2.59 12.96 -20.60
CA THR A 506 -1.82 14.10 -20.07
C THR A 506 -0.98 14.81 -21.14
N GLN A 507 -0.37 14.07 -22.06
CA GLN A 507 0.41 14.62 -23.17
C GLN A 507 -0.45 15.47 -24.11
N LYS A 508 -1.66 14.99 -24.48
CA LYS A 508 -2.57 15.76 -25.33
C LYS A 508 -3.09 17.00 -24.62
N ILE A 509 -3.34 16.92 -23.31
CA ILE A 509 -3.74 18.08 -22.50
C ILE A 509 -2.61 19.11 -22.46
N GLU A 510 -1.39 18.69 -22.24
CA GLU A 510 -0.20 19.56 -22.27
C GLU A 510 -0.08 20.31 -23.59
N MET A 511 -0.29 19.63 -24.72
CA MET A 511 -0.27 20.27 -26.05
C MET A 511 -1.37 21.35 -26.18
N ILE A 512 -2.61 21.02 -25.79
CA ILE A 512 -3.74 21.96 -25.83
C ILE A 512 -3.48 23.18 -24.93
N VAL A 513 -2.95 22.97 -23.73
CA VAL A 513 -2.64 24.07 -22.79
C VAL A 513 -1.54 24.96 -23.35
N LYS A 514 -0.45 24.40 -23.91
CA LYS A 514 0.65 25.16 -24.51
C LYS A 514 0.21 25.95 -25.76
N GLU A 515 -0.70 25.40 -26.56
CA GLU A 515 -1.27 26.07 -27.71
C GLU A 515 -2.15 27.25 -27.28
N ARG A 516 -2.98 27.08 -26.24
CA ARG A 516 -3.92 28.10 -25.76
C ARG A 516 -3.25 29.18 -24.91
N PHE A 517 -2.22 28.82 -24.14
CA PHE A 517 -1.47 29.68 -23.23
C PHE A 517 0.05 29.58 -23.49
N PRO A 518 0.56 30.13 -24.61
CA PRO A 518 1.96 29.99 -25.00
C PRO A 518 2.96 30.56 -24.00
N GLN A 519 2.51 31.55 -23.19
CA GLN A 519 3.32 32.19 -22.16
C GLN A 519 3.46 31.36 -20.87
N ALA A 520 2.61 30.34 -20.68
CA ALA A 520 2.59 29.56 -19.44
C ALA A 520 3.73 28.51 -19.40
N ARG A 521 4.40 28.42 -18.28
CA ARG A 521 5.38 27.36 -17.99
C ARG A 521 4.63 26.13 -17.48
N VAL A 522 4.63 25.06 -18.28
CA VAL A 522 3.84 23.86 -18.03
C VAL A 522 4.73 22.70 -17.66
N LEU A 523 4.48 22.06 -16.52
CA LEU A 523 5.06 20.78 -16.10
C LEU A 523 4.03 19.66 -16.21
N ARG A 524 4.49 18.47 -16.59
CA ARG A 524 3.68 17.26 -16.65
C ARG A 524 4.21 16.21 -15.69
N MET A 525 3.30 15.59 -14.92
CA MET A 525 3.61 14.56 -13.95
C MET A 525 2.73 13.34 -14.15
N ASP A 526 3.28 12.33 -14.77
CA ASP A 526 2.64 11.04 -14.99
C ASP A 526 3.68 9.88 -14.90
N MET A 527 3.24 8.64 -15.11
CA MET A 527 4.14 7.47 -15.02
C MET A 527 5.30 7.52 -16.01
N ASP A 528 5.14 8.19 -17.15
CA ASP A 528 6.20 8.25 -18.17
C ASP A 528 7.28 9.27 -17.76
N THR A 529 6.87 10.42 -17.21
CA THR A 529 7.79 11.48 -16.76
C THR A 529 8.48 11.15 -15.42
N THR A 530 7.92 10.22 -14.63
CA THR A 530 8.41 9.86 -13.29
C THR A 530 9.08 8.49 -13.22
N ARG A 531 9.46 7.89 -14.34
CA ARG A 531 10.15 6.58 -14.38
C ARG A 531 11.51 6.60 -13.68
N ASN A 532 12.24 7.71 -13.77
CA ASN A 532 13.53 7.89 -13.11
C ASN A 532 13.31 8.26 -11.64
N LYS A 533 14.16 7.71 -10.75
CA LYS A 533 14.09 7.90 -9.29
C LYS A 533 14.09 9.39 -8.88
N GLU A 534 14.78 10.22 -9.62
CA GLU A 534 14.93 11.67 -9.38
C GLU A 534 13.84 12.52 -10.06
N GLY A 535 13.24 12.03 -11.17
CA GLY A 535 12.28 12.82 -11.97
C GLY A 535 11.05 13.26 -11.20
N TYR A 536 10.56 12.41 -10.28
CA TYR A 536 9.42 12.75 -9.41
C TYR A 536 9.74 13.93 -8.48
N GLU A 537 10.86 13.89 -7.79
CA GLU A 537 11.29 14.92 -6.83
C GLU A 537 11.68 16.22 -7.53
N GLN A 538 12.30 16.13 -8.71
CA GLN A 538 12.65 17.29 -9.53
C GLN A 538 11.42 18.09 -9.99
N ILE A 539 10.38 17.38 -10.51
CA ILE A 539 9.14 18.04 -10.94
C ILE A 539 8.44 18.74 -9.77
N LEU A 540 8.38 18.07 -8.61
CA LEU A 540 7.76 18.66 -7.42
C LEU A 540 8.53 19.85 -6.87
N SER A 541 9.86 19.75 -6.81
CA SER A 541 10.71 20.86 -6.36
C SER A 541 10.61 22.06 -7.30
N ALA A 542 10.65 21.84 -8.61
CA ALA A 542 10.48 22.90 -9.60
C ALA A 542 9.12 23.60 -9.47
N PHE A 543 8.04 22.82 -9.25
CA PHE A 543 6.73 23.40 -9.05
C PHE A 543 6.62 24.14 -7.70
N ALA A 544 7.14 23.58 -6.63
CA ALA A 544 7.20 24.21 -5.30
C ALA A 544 7.98 25.54 -5.32
N ASN A 545 9.07 25.59 -6.10
CA ASN A 545 9.90 26.78 -6.28
C ASN A 545 9.30 27.80 -7.28
N GLN A 546 8.08 27.58 -7.75
CA GLN A 546 7.39 28.46 -8.71
C GLN A 546 8.11 28.59 -10.09
N GLU A 547 8.87 27.56 -10.47
CA GLU A 547 9.51 27.50 -11.78
C GLU A 547 8.49 27.15 -12.90
N ALA A 548 7.29 26.74 -12.53
CA ALA A 548 6.18 26.49 -13.45
C ALA A 548 4.86 27.03 -12.89
N ASP A 549 3.98 27.41 -13.83
CA ASP A 549 2.68 28.00 -13.55
C ASP A 549 1.57 26.97 -13.52
N ILE A 550 1.70 25.92 -14.35
CA ILE A 550 0.68 24.89 -14.52
C ILE A 550 1.30 23.51 -14.33
N LEU A 551 0.75 22.72 -13.40
CA LEU A 551 1.07 21.31 -13.22
C LEU A 551 -0.05 20.43 -13.76
N ILE A 552 0.22 19.66 -14.82
CA ILE A 552 -0.73 18.73 -15.42
C ILE A 552 -0.38 17.32 -14.95
N GLY A 553 -1.35 16.56 -14.44
CA GLY A 553 -1.06 15.20 -14.06
C GLY A 553 -2.25 14.32 -13.73
N THR A 554 -1.94 13.13 -13.25
CA THR A 554 -2.90 12.14 -12.79
C THR A 554 -3.01 12.16 -11.26
N GLN A 555 -3.51 11.11 -10.63
CA GLN A 555 -3.64 10.99 -9.17
C GLN A 555 -2.37 11.36 -8.37
N MET A 556 -1.20 11.34 -9.01
CA MET A 556 0.07 11.66 -8.35
C MET A 556 0.14 13.12 -7.89
N ILE A 557 -0.50 14.07 -8.61
CA ILE A 557 -0.44 15.50 -8.27
C ILE A 557 -1.39 15.89 -7.13
N VAL A 558 -2.45 15.12 -6.90
CA VAL A 558 -3.44 15.41 -5.85
C VAL A 558 -3.11 14.81 -4.50
N LYS A 559 -2.03 14.03 -4.38
CA LYS A 559 -1.66 13.29 -3.16
C LYS A 559 -0.36 13.80 -2.56
N GLY A 560 -0.34 13.97 -1.24
CA GLY A 560 0.89 14.11 -0.43
C GLY A 560 1.68 15.41 -0.55
N HIS A 561 1.21 16.41 -1.31
CA HIS A 561 1.96 17.66 -1.54
C HIS A 561 1.19 18.88 -1.05
N ASP A 562 1.93 19.86 -0.57
CA ASP A 562 1.40 21.15 -0.15
C ASP A 562 2.04 22.25 -1.00
N PHE A 563 1.23 22.91 -1.83
CA PHE A 563 1.65 24.03 -2.69
C PHE A 563 0.83 25.26 -2.34
N PRO A 564 1.35 26.15 -1.50
CA PRO A 564 0.59 27.30 -1.01
C PRO A 564 0.11 28.26 -2.10
N ASN A 565 0.83 28.34 -3.24
CA ASN A 565 0.52 29.24 -4.34
C ASN A 565 -0.51 28.68 -5.36
N VAL A 566 -1.00 27.44 -5.12
CA VAL A 566 -2.05 26.85 -5.98
C VAL A 566 -3.41 27.38 -5.57
N THR A 567 -4.00 28.24 -6.42
CA THR A 567 -5.30 28.87 -6.21
C THR A 567 -6.38 28.31 -7.13
N LEU A 568 -6.03 27.58 -8.20
CA LEU A 568 -6.97 26.97 -9.13
C LEU A 568 -6.66 25.48 -9.35
N VAL A 569 -7.69 24.64 -9.24
CA VAL A 569 -7.62 23.23 -9.63
C VAL A 569 -8.70 22.94 -10.67
N GLY A 570 -8.28 22.51 -11.85
CA GLY A 570 -9.17 22.03 -12.91
C GLY A 570 -9.22 20.50 -12.94
N VAL A 571 -10.38 19.90 -12.68
CA VAL A 571 -10.62 18.47 -12.87
C VAL A 571 -11.19 18.24 -14.26
N LEU A 572 -10.41 17.59 -15.11
CA LEU A 572 -10.75 17.35 -16.50
C LEU A 572 -11.46 16.00 -16.66
N ALA A 573 -12.70 16.00 -17.12
CA ALA A 573 -13.51 14.81 -17.35
C ALA A 573 -13.61 13.88 -16.11
N ALA A 574 -14.31 14.35 -15.08
CA ALA A 574 -14.56 13.59 -13.84
C ALA A 574 -15.22 12.22 -14.11
N ASP A 575 -15.96 12.10 -15.20
CA ASP A 575 -16.63 10.87 -15.65
C ASP A 575 -15.69 9.66 -15.84
N LEU A 576 -14.41 9.90 -16.10
CA LEU A 576 -13.44 8.84 -16.32
C LEU A 576 -13.33 7.90 -15.11
N SER A 577 -13.51 8.40 -13.90
CA SER A 577 -13.52 7.61 -12.68
C SER A 577 -14.88 6.96 -12.42
N LEU A 578 -15.98 7.58 -12.79
CA LEU A 578 -17.33 7.07 -12.59
C LEU A 578 -17.63 5.79 -13.37
N TYR A 579 -16.98 5.63 -14.52
CA TYR A 579 -17.33 4.58 -15.47
C TYR A 579 -16.32 3.45 -15.57
N VAL A 580 -15.49 3.31 -14.57
CA VAL A 580 -14.74 2.07 -14.37
C VAL A 580 -15.73 0.94 -14.05
N SER A 581 -15.53 -0.26 -14.64
CA SER A 581 -16.37 -1.44 -14.38
C SER A 581 -16.10 -2.02 -12.98
N ASP A 582 -16.45 -1.25 -11.94
CA ASP A 582 -16.17 -1.57 -10.54
C ASP A 582 -17.22 -0.89 -9.65
N TYR A 583 -17.73 -1.59 -8.65
CA TYR A 583 -18.73 -1.04 -7.72
C TYR A 583 -18.20 0.10 -6.85
N HIS A 584 -16.87 0.26 -6.69
CA HIS A 584 -16.26 1.40 -6.01
C HIS A 584 -16.11 2.66 -6.89
N ALA A 585 -16.57 2.64 -8.14
CA ALA A 585 -16.32 3.74 -9.07
C ALA A 585 -16.83 5.09 -8.56
N ALA A 586 -18.04 5.13 -7.99
CA ALA A 586 -18.63 6.34 -7.44
C ALA A 586 -17.88 6.82 -6.19
N GLU A 587 -17.52 5.92 -5.29
CA GLU A 587 -16.72 6.20 -4.09
C GLU A 587 -15.34 6.78 -4.45
N ARG A 588 -14.63 6.13 -5.37
CA ARG A 588 -13.31 6.65 -5.83
C ARG A 588 -13.43 7.99 -6.51
N THR A 589 -14.53 8.23 -7.24
CA THR A 589 -14.76 9.52 -7.86
C THR A 589 -14.95 10.60 -6.81
N PHE A 590 -15.83 10.37 -5.83
CA PHE A 590 -16.03 11.29 -4.71
C PHE A 590 -14.69 11.59 -3.99
N GLN A 591 -13.94 10.55 -3.62
CA GLN A 591 -12.65 10.68 -2.94
C GLN A 591 -11.66 11.52 -3.75
N LEU A 592 -11.52 11.25 -5.05
CA LEU A 592 -10.61 11.97 -5.93
C LEU A 592 -11.00 13.43 -6.12
N LEU A 593 -12.30 13.72 -6.30
CA LEU A 593 -12.80 15.08 -6.46
C LEU A 593 -12.58 15.90 -5.18
N THR A 594 -12.90 15.33 -4.03
CA THR A 594 -12.70 15.98 -2.72
C THR A 594 -11.22 16.19 -2.41
N GLN A 595 -10.35 15.20 -2.72
CA GLN A 595 -8.90 15.36 -2.56
C GLN A 595 -8.33 16.44 -3.48
N ALA A 596 -8.78 16.48 -4.74
CA ALA A 596 -8.38 17.51 -5.70
C ALA A 596 -8.84 18.90 -5.23
N ALA A 597 -10.09 19.02 -4.75
CA ALA A 597 -10.60 20.25 -4.16
C ALA A 597 -9.74 20.70 -2.96
N GLY A 598 -9.36 19.78 -2.09
CA GLY A 598 -8.51 20.07 -0.94
C GLY A 598 -7.10 20.59 -1.27
N ARG A 599 -6.68 20.65 -2.55
CA ARG A 599 -5.37 21.20 -2.96
C ARG A 599 -5.39 22.69 -3.21
N ALA A 600 -6.54 23.27 -3.57
CA ALA A 600 -6.67 24.70 -3.80
C ALA A 600 -6.76 25.50 -2.48
N GLY A 601 -6.18 26.71 -2.45
CA GLY A 601 -6.35 27.65 -1.36
C GLY A 601 -5.71 27.25 -0.04
N ARG A 602 -4.53 26.65 -0.06
CA ARG A 602 -3.77 26.34 1.16
C ARG A 602 -2.92 27.52 1.64
N GLY A 603 -2.61 28.46 0.76
CA GLY A 603 -1.91 29.72 1.07
C GLY A 603 -2.80 30.78 1.68
N SER A 604 -2.45 32.07 1.47
CA SER A 604 -3.22 33.23 1.91
C SER A 604 -4.46 33.48 1.05
N GLU A 605 -4.41 33.08 -0.22
CA GLU A 605 -5.45 33.34 -1.21
C GLU A 605 -6.51 32.23 -1.22
N PRO A 606 -7.79 32.58 -1.44
CA PRO A 606 -8.87 31.61 -1.56
C PRO A 606 -8.67 30.72 -2.79
N GLY A 607 -9.02 29.44 -2.65
CA GLY A 607 -8.93 28.46 -3.73
C GLY A 607 -10.23 28.32 -4.51
N GLU A 608 -10.12 28.08 -5.81
CA GLU A 608 -11.24 27.71 -6.67
C GLU A 608 -10.98 26.37 -7.37
N VAL A 609 -12.04 25.61 -7.57
CA VAL A 609 -12.00 24.29 -8.21
C VAL A 609 -13.07 24.21 -9.29
N VAL A 610 -12.69 23.80 -10.48
CA VAL A 610 -13.62 23.57 -11.60
C VAL A 610 -13.65 22.08 -11.92
N ILE A 611 -14.79 21.44 -11.69
CA ILE A 611 -15.04 20.04 -12.04
C ILE A 611 -15.79 19.99 -13.36
N GLN A 612 -15.16 19.50 -14.41
CA GLN A 612 -15.77 19.32 -15.72
C GLN A 612 -16.29 17.89 -15.90
N THR A 613 -17.56 17.75 -16.26
CA THR A 613 -18.22 16.44 -16.37
C THR A 613 -19.33 16.43 -17.40
N TYR A 614 -19.65 15.25 -17.98
CA TYR A 614 -20.85 14.99 -18.76
C TYR A 614 -22.04 14.52 -17.91
N ARG A 615 -21.83 14.34 -16.59
CA ARG A 615 -22.86 13.88 -15.63
C ARG A 615 -22.86 14.75 -14.37
N PRO A 616 -23.17 16.06 -14.52
CA PRO A 616 -23.19 16.97 -13.37
C PRO A 616 -24.16 16.53 -12.27
N ASP A 617 -25.24 15.84 -12.64
CA ASP A 617 -26.29 15.40 -11.71
C ASP A 617 -25.93 14.13 -10.91
N HIS A 618 -24.77 13.51 -11.15
CA HIS A 618 -24.38 12.32 -10.43
C HIS A 618 -24.10 12.62 -8.96
N TYR A 619 -24.65 11.82 -8.03
CA TYR A 619 -24.55 12.08 -6.60
C TYR A 619 -23.11 12.24 -6.11
N SER A 620 -22.15 11.44 -6.57
CA SER A 620 -20.74 11.59 -6.18
C SER A 620 -20.10 12.90 -6.68
N VAL A 621 -20.62 13.51 -7.74
CA VAL A 621 -20.17 14.82 -8.22
C VAL A 621 -20.81 15.93 -7.40
N GLN A 622 -22.12 15.86 -7.16
CA GLN A 622 -22.85 16.87 -6.40
C GLN A 622 -22.40 16.93 -4.94
N THR A 623 -22.27 15.77 -4.29
CA THR A 623 -21.78 15.72 -2.91
C THR A 623 -20.30 16.12 -2.79
N ALA A 624 -19.46 15.86 -3.81
CA ALA A 624 -18.09 16.34 -3.85
C ALA A 624 -18.02 17.87 -4.06
N LYS A 625 -18.96 18.46 -4.81
CA LYS A 625 -19.09 19.92 -4.95
C LYS A 625 -19.33 20.57 -3.59
N GLU A 626 -20.26 20.04 -2.83
CA GLU A 626 -20.58 20.52 -1.47
C GLU A 626 -19.57 20.02 -0.40
N GLN A 627 -18.64 19.13 -0.78
CA GLN A 627 -17.67 18.45 0.11
C GLN A 627 -18.36 17.71 1.26
N ASP A 628 -19.59 17.22 1.01
CA ASP A 628 -20.43 16.51 1.97
C ASP A 628 -20.24 14.99 1.85
N TYR A 629 -19.39 14.45 2.74
CA TYR A 629 -19.15 13.01 2.79
C TYR A 629 -20.36 12.22 3.29
N GLU A 630 -21.16 12.79 4.20
CA GLU A 630 -22.28 12.07 4.82
C GLU A 630 -23.40 11.86 3.81
N ALA A 631 -23.76 12.91 3.06
CA ALA A 631 -24.73 12.81 1.98
C ALA A 631 -24.26 11.85 0.87
N PHE A 632 -22.95 11.83 0.58
CA PHE A 632 -22.38 10.82 -0.33
C PHE A 632 -22.57 9.41 0.23
N TYR A 633 -22.17 9.17 1.48
CA TYR A 633 -22.24 7.87 2.11
C TYR A 633 -23.66 7.29 2.14
N GLU A 634 -24.65 8.08 2.46
CA GLU A 634 -26.05 7.62 2.51
C GLU A 634 -26.54 7.14 1.15
N GLN A 635 -26.29 7.91 0.08
CA GLN A 635 -26.68 7.53 -1.28
C GLN A 635 -25.89 6.30 -1.79
N GLU A 636 -24.60 6.25 -1.54
CA GLU A 636 -23.77 5.10 -1.89
C GLU A 636 -24.22 3.82 -1.16
N MET A 637 -24.57 3.94 0.13
CA MET A 637 -25.04 2.80 0.92
C MET A 637 -26.38 2.27 0.47
N GLU A 638 -27.31 3.12 0.02
CA GLU A 638 -28.55 2.70 -0.58
C GLU A 638 -28.31 1.84 -1.82
N TYR A 639 -27.45 2.33 -2.71
CA TYR A 639 -27.03 1.61 -3.92
C TYR A 639 -26.40 0.25 -3.59
N ARG A 640 -25.44 0.22 -2.62
CA ARG A 640 -24.74 -1.03 -2.24
C ARG A 640 -25.67 -2.06 -1.60
N ARG A 641 -26.62 -1.62 -0.79
CA ARG A 641 -27.64 -2.51 -0.20
C ARG A 641 -28.50 -3.17 -1.26
N MET A 642 -28.96 -2.38 -2.24
CA MET A 642 -29.81 -2.85 -3.34
C MET A 642 -29.09 -3.90 -4.20
N LEU A 643 -27.81 -3.71 -4.49
CA LEU A 643 -27.03 -4.54 -5.40
C LEU A 643 -26.16 -5.60 -4.69
N LEU A 644 -26.35 -5.77 -3.39
CA LEU A 644 -25.65 -6.77 -2.57
C LEU A 644 -24.12 -6.59 -2.61
N TYR A 645 -23.65 -5.35 -2.43
CA TYR A 645 -22.23 -5.03 -2.39
C TYR A 645 -21.71 -4.80 -0.94
N PRO A 646 -20.39 -4.94 -0.71
CA PRO A 646 -19.79 -4.55 0.56
C PRO A 646 -20.08 -3.07 0.90
N PRO A 647 -20.21 -2.71 2.19
CA PRO A 647 -19.86 -3.48 3.39
C PRO A 647 -21.00 -4.33 4.00
N VAL A 648 -22.25 -4.14 3.59
CA VAL A 648 -23.40 -4.91 4.13
C VAL A 648 -23.34 -6.38 3.71
N TRP A 649 -22.81 -6.60 2.52
CA TRP A 649 -22.50 -7.90 1.98
C TRP A 649 -20.99 -8.09 1.90
N ASN A 650 -20.54 -9.32 1.76
CA ASN A 650 -19.15 -9.67 1.48
C ASN A 650 -19.06 -10.31 0.11
N MET A 651 -17.94 -10.16 -0.55
CA MET A 651 -17.69 -10.70 -1.88
C MET A 651 -16.41 -11.54 -1.88
N LEU A 652 -16.49 -12.71 -2.51
CA LEU A 652 -15.34 -13.51 -2.89
C LEU A 652 -15.27 -13.58 -4.41
N VAL A 653 -14.12 -13.28 -4.97
CA VAL A 653 -13.85 -13.50 -6.40
C VAL A 653 -12.93 -14.69 -6.57
N ILE A 654 -13.33 -15.62 -7.42
CA ILE A 654 -12.52 -16.78 -7.79
C ILE A 654 -12.03 -16.56 -9.22
N LEU A 655 -10.74 -16.55 -9.41
CA LEU A 655 -10.07 -16.45 -10.70
C LEU A 655 -9.59 -17.84 -11.12
N CYS A 656 -10.07 -18.34 -12.27
CA CYS A 656 -9.57 -19.55 -12.93
C CYS A 656 -8.71 -19.16 -14.14
N ALA A 657 -7.43 -19.55 -14.13
CA ALA A 657 -6.47 -19.22 -15.17
C ALA A 657 -5.82 -20.45 -15.77
N SER A 658 -5.81 -20.55 -17.11
CA SER A 658 -5.22 -21.68 -17.85
C SER A 658 -4.63 -21.24 -19.19
N LYS A 659 -3.71 -22.03 -19.75
CA LYS A 659 -3.21 -21.85 -21.11
C LYS A 659 -4.25 -22.09 -22.22
N GLN A 660 -5.31 -22.80 -21.88
CA GLN A 660 -6.43 -23.06 -22.79
C GLN A 660 -7.70 -22.40 -22.25
N GLU A 661 -8.39 -21.64 -23.09
CA GLU A 661 -9.59 -20.90 -22.68
C GLU A 661 -10.70 -21.83 -22.21
N GLN A 662 -10.93 -22.94 -22.95
CA GLN A 662 -11.96 -23.91 -22.60
C GLN A 662 -11.67 -24.55 -21.24
N THR A 663 -10.41 -24.88 -20.93
CA THR A 663 -10.02 -25.45 -19.64
C THR A 663 -10.28 -24.46 -18.49
N ALA A 664 -10.00 -23.16 -18.68
CA ALA A 664 -10.32 -22.14 -17.69
C ALA A 664 -11.83 -22.01 -17.45
N TYR A 665 -12.62 -22.06 -18.53
CA TYR A 665 -14.09 -22.00 -18.45
C TYR A 665 -14.68 -23.24 -17.78
N ASP A 666 -14.26 -24.45 -18.19
CA ASP A 666 -14.76 -25.71 -17.62
C ASP A 666 -14.40 -25.82 -16.14
N SER A 667 -13.22 -25.43 -15.74
CA SER A 667 -12.81 -25.36 -14.33
C SER A 667 -13.70 -24.41 -13.53
N ALA A 668 -13.99 -23.22 -14.06
CA ALA A 668 -14.89 -22.26 -13.42
C ALA A 668 -16.32 -22.82 -13.29
N LYS A 669 -16.82 -23.49 -14.34
CA LYS A 669 -18.14 -24.14 -14.32
C LYS A 669 -18.24 -25.25 -13.27
N LEU A 670 -17.20 -26.08 -13.15
CA LEU A 670 -17.12 -27.12 -12.10
C LEU A 670 -17.16 -26.52 -10.70
N LEU A 671 -16.49 -25.37 -10.47
CA LEU A 671 -16.55 -24.69 -9.18
C LEU A 671 -17.95 -24.14 -8.89
N VAL A 672 -18.67 -23.61 -9.87
CA VAL A 672 -20.06 -23.15 -9.68
C VAL A 672 -20.95 -24.35 -9.30
N GLN A 673 -20.81 -25.49 -9.98
CA GLN A 673 -21.57 -26.70 -9.64
C GLN A 673 -21.27 -27.20 -8.21
N GLU A 674 -20.00 -27.17 -7.78
CA GLU A 674 -19.64 -27.54 -6.41
C GLU A 674 -20.21 -26.55 -5.38
N ILE A 675 -20.26 -25.26 -5.70
CA ILE A 675 -20.90 -24.23 -4.85
C ILE A 675 -22.38 -24.52 -4.67
N ASP A 676 -23.10 -24.87 -5.74
CA ASP A 676 -24.52 -25.19 -5.69
C ASP A 676 -24.75 -26.47 -4.85
N THR A 677 -23.94 -27.51 -5.08
CA THR A 677 -24.00 -28.76 -4.29
C THR A 677 -23.69 -28.48 -2.79
N TRP A 678 -22.71 -27.65 -2.50
CA TRP A 678 -22.38 -27.25 -1.13
C TRP A 678 -23.55 -26.51 -0.46
N GLN A 679 -24.20 -25.58 -1.17
CA GLN A 679 -25.36 -24.84 -0.67
C GLN A 679 -26.54 -25.77 -0.34
N GLU A 680 -26.86 -26.73 -1.22
CA GLU A 680 -27.94 -27.72 -0.99
C GLU A 680 -27.65 -28.55 0.26
N ASN A 681 -26.40 -29.00 0.44
CA ASN A 681 -25.98 -29.76 1.62
C ASN A 681 -26.07 -28.94 2.90
N ILE A 682 -25.61 -27.69 2.91
CA ILE A 682 -25.70 -26.80 4.07
C ILE A 682 -27.17 -26.50 4.40
N LYS A 683 -27.99 -26.22 3.39
CA LYS A 683 -29.41 -25.98 3.57
C LYS A 683 -30.09 -27.18 4.25
N ALA A 684 -29.87 -28.39 3.73
CA ALA A 684 -30.44 -29.60 4.32
C ALA A 684 -29.93 -29.87 5.76
N ALA A 685 -28.65 -29.55 6.06
CA ALA A 685 -28.11 -29.70 7.39
C ALA A 685 -28.72 -28.68 8.37
N MET A 686 -28.87 -27.42 7.98
CA MET A 686 -29.44 -26.35 8.83
C MET A 686 -30.91 -26.54 9.09
N GLU A 687 -31.69 -26.99 8.08
CA GLU A 687 -33.10 -27.32 8.22
C GLU A 687 -33.33 -28.45 9.26
N ARG A 688 -32.41 -29.43 9.34
CA ARG A 688 -32.50 -30.54 10.33
C ARG A 688 -32.29 -30.05 11.77
N VAL A 689 -31.51 -28.98 11.97
CA VAL A 689 -31.24 -28.40 13.30
C VAL A 689 -32.11 -27.19 13.60
N GLY A 690 -33.02 -26.79 12.70
CA GLY A 690 -33.91 -25.65 12.88
C GLY A 690 -33.23 -24.26 12.72
N GLU A 691 -32.09 -24.20 12.08
CA GLU A 691 -31.38 -22.94 11.83
C GLU A 691 -31.80 -22.29 10.49
N ASP A 692 -31.75 -20.93 10.46
CA ASP A 692 -32.12 -20.16 9.25
C ASP A 692 -30.98 -20.17 8.23
N PHE A 693 -31.15 -20.90 7.14
CA PHE A 693 -30.21 -20.97 6.02
C PHE A 693 -29.92 -19.59 5.39
N LYS A 694 -30.81 -18.60 5.53
CA LYS A 694 -30.59 -17.26 4.97
C LYS A 694 -29.29 -16.64 5.43
N LYS A 695 -28.77 -17.01 6.60
CA LYS A 695 -27.49 -16.53 7.14
C LYS A 695 -26.28 -17.01 6.34
N LYS A 696 -26.31 -18.25 5.81
CA LYS A 696 -25.21 -18.90 5.06
C LYS A 696 -25.44 -18.95 3.55
N ARG A 697 -26.51 -18.33 3.05
CA ARG A 697 -26.81 -18.30 1.63
C ARG A 697 -25.75 -17.51 0.86
N VAL A 698 -25.25 -18.09 -0.25
CA VAL A 698 -24.33 -17.45 -1.18
C VAL A 698 -24.99 -17.23 -2.54
N PHE A 699 -24.56 -16.21 -3.27
CA PHE A 699 -25.06 -15.85 -4.59
C PHE A 699 -23.90 -15.86 -5.58
N PRO A 700 -23.68 -16.97 -6.33
CA PRO A 700 -22.68 -17.03 -7.37
C PRO A 700 -23.14 -16.26 -8.62
N VAL A 701 -22.23 -15.51 -9.25
CA VAL A 701 -22.42 -14.79 -10.51
C VAL A 701 -21.26 -15.11 -11.44
N GLY A 702 -21.51 -15.53 -12.64
CA GLY A 702 -20.50 -15.98 -13.62
C GLY A 702 -20.64 -17.48 -13.91
N PRO A 703 -19.66 -18.13 -14.59
CA PRO A 703 -18.34 -17.60 -14.97
C PRO A 703 -18.40 -16.51 -16.04
N ALA A 704 -17.55 -15.49 -15.92
CA ALA A 704 -17.46 -14.36 -16.83
C ALA A 704 -16.00 -14.02 -17.20
N ASP A 705 -15.83 -13.24 -18.26
CA ASP A 705 -14.51 -12.71 -18.62
C ASP A 705 -14.15 -11.50 -17.76
N PRO A 706 -12.95 -11.48 -17.12
CA PRO A 706 -12.45 -10.28 -16.45
C PRO A 706 -12.11 -9.17 -17.46
N ALA A 707 -11.81 -7.97 -16.94
CA ALA A 707 -11.43 -6.81 -17.77
C ALA A 707 -10.26 -7.12 -18.73
N VAL A 708 -9.33 -7.96 -18.30
CA VAL A 708 -8.23 -8.49 -19.10
C VAL A 708 -8.32 -10.02 -19.12
N ALA A 709 -9.07 -10.54 -20.10
CA ALA A 709 -9.35 -11.97 -20.20
C ALA A 709 -8.14 -12.83 -20.61
N LYS A 710 -7.09 -12.24 -21.21
CA LYS A 710 -5.88 -12.96 -21.64
C LYS A 710 -4.63 -12.12 -21.41
N VAL A 711 -3.62 -12.71 -20.76
CA VAL A 711 -2.29 -12.10 -20.53
C VAL A 711 -1.23 -13.17 -20.72
N ASN A 712 -0.22 -12.92 -21.54
CA ASN A 712 0.90 -13.86 -21.80
C ASN A 712 0.43 -15.28 -22.12
N ASP A 713 -0.56 -15.39 -23.01
CA ASP A 713 -1.21 -16.65 -23.43
C ASP A 713 -1.89 -17.44 -22.30
N ILE A 714 -2.20 -16.79 -21.18
CA ILE A 714 -3.00 -17.34 -20.10
C ILE A 714 -4.39 -16.71 -20.15
N TYR A 715 -5.39 -17.54 -20.35
CA TYR A 715 -6.81 -17.19 -20.34
C TYR A 715 -7.37 -17.21 -18.94
N LYS A 716 -8.28 -16.28 -18.64
CA LYS A 716 -8.83 -16.06 -17.31
C LYS A 716 -10.35 -16.10 -17.36
N LYS A 717 -10.99 -16.73 -16.38
CA LYS A 717 -12.43 -16.65 -16.09
C LYS A 717 -12.61 -16.32 -14.61
N VAL A 718 -13.66 -15.59 -14.27
CA VAL A 718 -13.97 -15.15 -12.91
C VAL A 718 -15.36 -15.57 -12.48
N ILE A 719 -15.51 -15.87 -11.19
CA ILE A 719 -16.78 -16.12 -10.52
C ILE A 719 -16.85 -15.16 -9.33
N TYR A 720 -17.96 -14.43 -9.21
CA TYR A 720 -18.22 -13.55 -8.07
C TYR A 720 -19.22 -14.23 -7.14
N ILE A 721 -18.93 -14.28 -5.86
CA ILE A 721 -19.77 -14.89 -4.84
C ILE A 721 -20.10 -13.84 -3.79
N LYS A 722 -21.37 -13.60 -3.52
CA LYS A 722 -21.83 -12.62 -2.55
C LYS A 722 -22.56 -13.31 -1.40
N THR A 723 -22.31 -12.88 -0.16
CA THR A 723 -23.01 -13.33 1.05
C THR A 723 -22.97 -12.26 2.14
N LYS A 724 -23.85 -12.38 3.14
CA LYS A 724 -23.81 -11.47 4.31
C LYS A 724 -22.70 -11.81 5.29
N ASP A 725 -22.41 -13.10 5.44
CA ASP A 725 -21.44 -13.55 6.43
C ASP A 725 -20.07 -13.85 5.81
N TYR A 726 -19.02 -13.14 6.27
CA TYR A 726 -17.65 -13.32 5.80
C TYR A 726 -17.11 -14.73 6.08
N GLN A 727 -17.46 -15.31 7.24
CA GLN A 727 -16.97 -16.63 7.61
C GLN A 727 -17.51 -17.71 6.67
N THR A 728 -18.71 -17.54 6.15
CA THR A 728 -19.28 -18.42 5.10
C THR A 728 -18.43 -18.44 3.83
N LEU A 729 -17.83 -17.29 3.42
CA LEU A 729 -16.89 -17.27 2.28
C LEU A 729 -15.60 -18.02 2.60
N VAL A 730 -15.10 -17.93 3.82
CA VAL A 730 -13.89 -18.67 4.26
C VAL A 730 -14.16 -20.19 4.25
N GLU A 731 -15.30 -20.61 4.80
CA GLU A 731 -15.71 -22.04 4.80
C GLU A 731 -15.88 -22.56 3.37
N LEU A 732 -16.52 -21.78 2.51
CA LEU A 732 -16.70 -22.13 1.10
C LEU A 732 -15.34 -22.24 0.38
N LYS A 733 -14.44 -21.29 0.59
CA LYS A 733 -13.08 -21.33 0.04
C LYS A 733 -12.35 -22.60 0.47
N ASP A 734 -12.37 -22.94 1.78
CA ASP A 734 -11.74 -24.16 2.30
C ASP A 734 -12.32 -25.44 1.64
N ARG A 735 -13.64 -25.46 1.42
CA ARG A 735 -14.34 -26.54 0.70
C ARG A 735 -13.88 -26.66 -0.74
N LEU A 736 -13.80 -25.53 -1.46
CA LEU A 736 -13.37 -25.50 -2.86
C LEU A 736 -11.90 -25.90 -3.02
N GLU A 737 -11.01 -25.44 -2.11
CA GLU A 737 -9.62 -25.90 -2.08
C GLU A 737 -9.50 -27.42 -1.90
N HIS A 738 -10.33 -27.99 -1.02
CA HIS A 738 -10.37 -29.44 -0.83
C HIS A 738 -10.89 -30.16 -2.08
N TYR A 739 -11.96 -29.69 -2.67
CA TYR A 739 -12.54 -30.25 -3.92
C TYR A 739 -11.53 -30.24 -5.08
N MET A 740 -10.80 -29.14 -5.26
CA MET A 740 -9.80 -29.02 -6.33
C MET A 740 -8.60 -29.95 -6.13
N ARG A 741 -8.19 -30.18 -4.85
CA ARG A 741 -7.03 -31.01 -4.52
C ARG A 741 -7.17 -32.43 -5.03
N ASP A 742 -8.36 -32.99 -4.96
CA ASP A 742 -8.68 -34.37 -5.31
C ASP A 742 -9.19 -34.54 -6.74
N ASN A 743 -9.47 -33.41 -7.44
CA ASN A 743 -10.04 -33.42 -8.77
C ASN A 743 -8.98 -33.13 -9.84
N LYS A 744 -8.74 -34.12 -10.73
CA LYS A 744 -7.78 -34.04 -11.84
C LYS A 744 -8.10 -32.95 -12.87
N ALA A 745 -9.34 -32.50 -12.95
CA ALA A 745 -9.77 -31.45 -13.90
C ALA A 745 -9.04 -30.11 -13.67
N PHE A 746 -8.56 -29.86 -12.43
CA PHE A 746 -7.82 -28.64 -12.09
C PHE A 746 -6.31 -28.72 -12.27
N LYS A 747 -5.78 -29.81 -12.87
CA LYS A 747 -4.33 -30.01 -13.00
C LYS A 747 -3.65 -28.88 -13.78
N ASP A 748 -4.31 -28.34 -14.81
CA ASP A 748 -3.78 -27.35 -15.74
C ASP A 748 -4.44 -25.96 -15.52
N THR A 749 -5.13 -25.77 -14.38
CA THR A 749 -5.76 -24.52 -14.01
C THR A 749 -5.18 -23.99 -12.69
N VAL A 750 -4.80 -22.71 -12.69
CA VAL A 750 -4.45 -21.98 -11.47
C VAL A 750 -5.70 -21.28 -10.97
N VAL A 751 -6.11 -21.58 -9.74
CA VAL A 751 -7.26 -20.94 -9.09
C VAL A 751 -6.76 -19.99 -8.00
N GLN A 752 -7.29 -18.78 -7.96
CA GLN A 752 -6.96 -17.76 -6.95
C GLN A 752 -8.23 -17.19 -6.35
N PHE A 753 -8.15 -16.87 -5.06
CA PHE A 753 -9.24 -16.30 -4.28
C PHE A 753 -8.92 -14.84 -3.93
N ASP A 754 -9.92 -13.96 -4.04
CA ASP A 754 -9.81 -12.58 -3.59
C ASP A 754 -11.06 -12.15 -2.82
N PHE A 755 -10.88 -11.89 -1.53
CA PHE A 755 -11.94 -11.46 -0.62
C PHE A 755 -12.08 -9.94 -0.65
N ASN A 756 -13.31 -9.46 -0.83
CA ASN A 756 -13.65 -8.04 -0.92
C ASN A 756 -12.65 -7.28 -1.81
N PRO A 757 -12.63 -7.60 -3.13
CA PRO A 757 -11.65 -7.03 -4.05
C PRO A 757 -11.84 -5.52 -4.18
N MET A 758 -10.73 -4.79 -4.23
CA MET A 758 -10.72 -3.35 -4.45
C MET A 758 -10.65 -2.95 -5.93
N SER A 759 -10.45 -3.91 -6.82
CA SER A 759 -10.45 -3.71 -8.27
C SER A 759 -10.88 -4.99 -8.98
N GLY A 760 -11.42 -4.89 -10.17
CA GLY A 760 -11.65 -6.04 -11.05
C GLY A 760 -10.32 -6.72 -11.45
N PHE A 761 -10.37 -8.03 -11.80
CA PHE A 761 -9.22 -8.79 -12.30
C PHE A 761 -8.84 -8.39 -13.73
#